data_1ea5184c40debd4426c4ae1ceb7adfe3
#
_entry.id   1ea5184c40debd4426c4ae1ceb7adfe3
#
_cell.length_a   1.000
_cell.length_b   1.000
_cell.length_c   1.000
_cell.angle_alpha   90.00
_cell.angle_beta   90.00
_cell.angle_gamma   90.00
#
_symmetry.space_group_name_H-M   'P 1'
#
loop_
_entity.id
_entity.type
_entity.pdbx_description
1 polymer ?
#
loop_
_entity_poly.entity_id
_entity_poly.type
_entity_poly.pdbx_seq_one_letter_code
_entity_poly.pdbx_strand_id
1 'polypeptide(L)'
;NVESNFTLGASAFSGCSSLESITLPDNVKTIPDNAFLDCVSLETVLMRSDAAGTVGASAFAGCVKLKNVTLSDGITQIKQKAFLNCAALEQITLPQSLTKLGNGSTTSNDGYGNVFENCVSLKEITLPEGVSIIDVATFKNCESLAKVTVSGALTLIREDAFEGCGNVKFCVADGNVKTEIEDNAIYAEYTDSFYLLNDKGTGTTSKKITGTALVHYFGKETTLTVRDGTEIVARAALRNNSVVEEVVLPASVKYIDDFAFAGSAVGKINLENVDYIDGNAFEGCARLTTVTLTAEVVYSKAFLNCTGLEEIKLDGTKFINMYVFQGCTSLKHVTVPASVIALKNEAFRDCTALETAEVNVGNLNGTVSSSGTAGNGWFKGCTSLKTVTFADGLLRLENYLFEGCTSLTTIKLPATLQRLSAGYGAFKNCTSLVSLTIPAGVTAIENNEFVGCASLKEIIFEGSVTKIGNASFDGCAALDTIDLSQVSSVGNNAFRGCAALEYVNLPQAATLGANSFEGCSALKEASIPKVAKISNYAFSNCGKLVSVSAAAATEAGDFAFFGCASLESISLPELKTLGKSAFAGCSSLKEFVAPNLSSIGDYAFCEVSESEDGTSVYNGCPLTGLDLTNVTSVGKYALAGLTQIKELVIPSGAMSVGEGAFAGWTEEQVIRIDMSEEDCDWTEGWNRDMKATIYWKSAETEAEA
;
A
#
# COMPACT_ATOMS: atom_id res chain seq x y z
N ASN A 1 42.27 14.31 52.78
CA ASN A 1 42.07 14.85 51.41
C ASN A 1 42.24 13.65 50.45
N VAL A 2 41.17 12.99 50.12
CA VAL A 2 41.09 12.08 48.96
C VAL A 2 40.30 12.85 47.92
N GLU A 3 40.99 13.45 46.96
CA GLU A 3 40.39 13.85 45.68
C GLU A 3 40.05 12.58 44.92
N SER A 4 39.09 11.80 45.41
CA SER A 4 38.53 10.68 44.68
C SER A 4 37.56 11.25 43.71
N ASN A 5 37.71 11.02 42.41
CA ASN A 5 36.71 11.19 41.35
C ASN A 5 35.51 10.35 41.69
N PHE A 6 34.62 10.83 42.55
CA PHE A 6 33.38 10.15 42.89
C PHE A 6 32.42 10.37 41.71
N THR A 7 31.99 9.29 41.10
CA THR A 7 30.97 9.28 40.08
C THR A 7 29.76 8.50 40.58
N LEU A 8 28.60 9.12 40.52
CA LEU A 8 27.35 8.43 40.82
C LEU A 8 27.02 7.48 39.65
N GLY A 9 26.74 6.22 39.95
CA GLY A 9 26.32 5.23 38.93
C GLY A 9 24.83 5.30 38.61
N ALA A 10 24.43 4.80 37.45
CA ALA A 10 23.02 4.61 37.13
C ALA A 10 22.36 3.69 38.17
N SER A 11 21.12 4.05 38.59
CA SER A 11 20.34 3.33 39.59
C SER A 11 21.02 3.19 40.97
N ALA A 12 22.03 4.00 41.31
CA ALA A 12 22.87 3.83 42.53
C ALA A 12 22.06 3.79 43.82
N PHE A 13 20.95 4.52 43.91
CA PHE A 13 20.04 4.56 45.06
C PHE A 13 18.60 4.14 44.72
N SER A 14 18.40 3.51 43.57
CA SER A 14 17.06 3.06 43.16
C SER A 14 16.43 2.18 44.21
N GLY A 15 15.17 2.47 44.60
CA GLY A 15 14.43 1.71 45.61
C GLY A 15 14.90 1.92 47.04
N CYS A 16 15.75 2.91 47.32
CA CYS A 16 16.15 3.23 48.69
C CYS A 16 14.99 3.89 49.46
N SER A 17 14.00 3.09 49.87
CA SER A 17 12.72 3.55 50.44
C SER A 17 12.82 4.28 51.78
N SER A 18 13.94 4.15 52.50
CA SER A 18 14.17 4.83 53.77
C SER A 18 15.08 6.07 53.65
N LEU A 19 15.55 6.41 52.47
CA LEU A 19 16.41 7.58 52.26
C LEU A 19 15.55 8.85 52.32
N GLU A 20 15.77 9.70 53.31
CA GLU A 20 14.98 10.94 53.53
C GLU A 20 15.65 12.17 52.91
N SER A 21 16.99 12.23 52.92
CA SER A 21 17.73 13.37 52.32
C SER A 21 19.09 12.97 51.81
N ILE A 22 19.59 13.69 50.79
CA ILE A 22 20.94 13.50 50.29
C ILE A 22 21.55 14.81 49.87
N THR A 23 22.85 15.00 50.24
CA THR A 23 23.70 16.06 49.68
C THR A 23 24.75 15.40 48.80
N LEU A 24 24.74 15.77 47.53
CA LEU A 24 25.71 15.25 46.53
C LEU A 24 27.04 16.00 46.68
N PRO A 25 28.17 15.30 46.62
CA PRO A 25 29.50 15.94 46.66
C PRO A 25 29.73 16.94 45.50
N ASP A 26 30.58 17.93 45.72
CA ASP A 26 30.84 19.03 44.77
C ASP A 26 31.39 18.56 43.41
N ASN A 27 31.93 17.35 43.33
CA ASN A 27 32.43 16.75 42.07
C ASN A 27 31.38 15.95 41.29
N VAL A 28 30.17 15.80 41.81
CA VAL A 28 29.07 15.13 41.10
C VAL A 28 28.42 16.12 40.16
N LYS A 29 28.75 16.02 38.88
CA LYS A 29 28.27 16.89 37.79
C LYS A 29 26.97 16.46 37.18
N THR A 30 26.69 15.15 37.18
CA THR A 30 25.53 14.54 36.54
C THR A 30 24.83 13.61 37.53
N ILE A 31 23.51 13.69 37.59
CA ILE A 31 22.65 12.71 38.24
C ILE A 31 22.26 11.70 37.15
N PRO A 32 22.74 10.44 37.24
CA PRO A 32 22.54 9.47 36.16
C PRO A 32 21.08 8.96 36.08
N ASP A 33 20.80 8.20 35.03
CA ASP A 33 19.48 7.61 34.81
C ASP A 33 19.09 6.69 35.98
N ASN A 34 17.83 6.82 36.47
CA ASN A 34 17.26 6.07 37.58
C ASN A 34 17.99 6.21 38.93
N ALA A 35 18.88 7.17 39.10
CA ALA A 35 19.75 7.25 40.29
C ALA A 35 19.00 7.16 41.61
N PHE A 36 17.83 7.75 41.75
CA PHE A 36 16.95 7.77 42.92
C PHE A 36 15.53 7.29 42.59
N LEU A 37 15.39 6.45 41.56
CA LEU A 37 14.08 5.88 41.16
C LEU A 37 13.42 5.21 42.38
N ASP A 38 12.14 5.56 42.67
CA ASP A 38 11.33 4.99 43.73
C ASP A 38 11.92 5.15 45.17
N CYS A 39 12.69 6.21 45.39
CA CYS A 39 13.08 6.62 46.73
C CYS A 39 11.89 7.31 47.43
N VAL A 40 10.89 6.53 47.84
CA VAL A 40 9.56 7.04 48.31
C VAL A 40 9.58 7.93 49.54
N SER A 41 10.65 7.87 50.36
CA SER A 41 10.82 8.73 51.54
C SER A 41 11.71 9.93 51.30
N LEU A 42 12.30 10.09 50.11
CA LEU A 42 13.22 11.19 49.84
C LEU A 42 12.48 12.52 49.78
N GLU A 43 12.84 13.42 50.71
CA GLU A 43 12.23 14.77 50.85
C GLU A 43 13.16 15.87 50.32
N THR A 44 14.49 15.71 50.44
CA THR A 44 15.44 16.77 50.08
C THR A 44 16.64 16.24 49.30
N VAL A 45 16.96 16.92 48.18
CA VAL A 45 18.15 16.73 47.41
C VAL A 45 18.91 18.01 47.22
N LEU A 46 20.19 18.01 47.58
CA LEU A 46 21.07 19.17 47.42
C LEU A 46 22.26 18.80 46.52
N MET A 47 22.39 19.44 45.34
CA MET A 47 23.50 19.35 44.43
C MET A 47 24.30 20.63 44.50
N ARG A 48 25.64 20.52 44.66
CA ARG A 48 26.55 21.69 44.89
C ARG A 48 27.55 21.95 43.75
N SER A 49 27.61 21.07 42.77
CA SER A 49 28.60 21.17 41.68
C SER A 49 28.17 22.22 40.65
N ASP A 50 29.04 23.19 40.33
CA ASP A 50 28.77 24.20 39.29
C ASP A 50 29.25 23.80 37.90
N ALA A 51 29.74 22.60 37.73
CA ALA A 51 30.23 22.10 36.45
C ALA A 51 29.10 21.60 35.55
N ALA A 52 29.26 21.71 34.25
CA ALA A 52 28.29 21.28 33.25
C ALA A 52 27.89 19.78 33.43
N GLY A 53 26.59 19.52 33.49
CA GLY A 53 26.04 18.19 33.73
C GLY A 53 24.59 18.03 33.29
N THR A 54 24.00 16.89 33.66
CA THR A 54 22.61 16.58 33.31
C THR A 54 21.91 15.88 34.47
N VAL A 55 20.55 16.00 34.51
CA VAL A 55 19.69 15.11 35.30
C VAL A 55 19.17 14.01 34.37
N GLY A 56 19.50 12.78 34.68
CA GLY A 56 19.22 11.59 33.88
C GLY A 56 17.74 11.23 33.78
N ALA A 57 17.43 10.31 32.88
CA ALA A 57 16.07 9.83 32.72
C ALA A 57 15.58 9.14 33.97
N SER A 58 14.33 9.45 34.39
CA SER A 58 13.71 8.88 35.59
C SER A 58 14.55 9.03 36.87
N ALA A 59 15.46 10.00 36.94
CA ALA A 59 16.42 10.14 38.03
C ALA A 59 15.76 10.19 39.41
N PHE A 60 14.61 10.86 39.55
CA PHE A 60 13.80 11.00 40.76
C PHE A 60 12.36 10.47 40.57
N ALA A 61 12.10 9.66 39.54
CA ALA A 61 10.75 9.15 39.30
C ALA A 61 10.27 8.33 40.51
N GLY A 62 9.02 8.55 40.95
CA GLY A 62 8.44 7.88 42.09
C GLY A 62 8.91 8.39 43.46
N CYS A 63 9.68 9.48 43.54
CA CYS A 63 10.02 10.12 44.81
C CYS A 63 8.83 10.95 45.33
N VAL A 64 7.78 10.26 45.78
CA VAL A 64 6.46 10.88 46.08
C VAL A 64 6.49 11.90 47.20
N LYS A 65 7.49 11.89 48.11
CA LYS A 65 7.67 12.86 49.22
C LYS A 65 8.67 13.98 48.87
N LEU A 66 9.26 14.01 47.68
CA LEU A 66 10.28 14.97 47.30
C LEU A 66 9.68 16.39 47.27
N LYS A 67 10.17 17.28 48.14
CA LYS A 67 9.74 18.68 48.28
C LYS A 67 10.78 19.67 47.84
N ASN A 68 12.05 19.43 48.20
CA ASN A 68 13.14 20.38 48.02
C ASN A 68 14.21 19.77 47.14
N VAL A 69 14.38 20.35 45.96
CA VAL A 69 15.44 20.00 45.03
C VAL A 69 16.24 21.24 44.69
N THR A 70 17.52 21.21 45.02
CA THR A 70 18.50 22.24 44.57
C THR A 70 19.37 21.61 43.51
N LEU A 71 19.21 22.09 42.28
CA LEU A 71 20.06 21.73 41.15
C LEU A 71 21.17 22.75 41.00
N SER A 72 22.32 22.32 40.51
CA SER A 72 23.44 23.25 40.27
C SER A 72 23.23 24.08 39.00
N ASP A 73 23.86 25.26 38.96
CA ASP A 73 23.85 26.17 37.79
C ASP A 73 24.55 25.59 36.54
N GLY A 74 25.23 24.46 36.65
CA GLY A 74 25.89 23.77 35.55
C GLY A 74 24.97 22.78 34.81
N ILE A 75 23.74 22.51 35.26
CA ILE A 75 22.85 21.56 34.61
C ILE A 75 22.30 22.13 33.29
N THR A 76 22.60 21.46 32.17
CA THR A 76 22.18 21.87 30.82
C THR A 76 20.99 21.11 30.28
N GLN A 77 20.68 19.90 30.83
CA GLN A 77 19.55 19.09 30.41
C GLN A 77 18.93 18.35 31.60
N ILE A 78 17.60 18.33 31.66
CA ILE A 78 16.79 17.45 32.50
C ILE A 78 16.08 16.50 31.54
N LYS A 79 16.44 15.19 31.61
CA LYS A 79 15.93 14.19 30.68
C LYS A 79 14.50 13.75 31.02
N GLN A 80 13.93 12.92 30.12
CA GLN A 80 12.56 12.40 30.25
C GLN A 80 12.29 11.75 31.61
N LYS A 81 11.07 11.96 32.14
CA LYS A 81 10.57 11.35 33.39
C LYS A 81 11.41 11.66 34.64
N ALA A 82 12.32 12.64 34.56
CA ALA A 82 13.26 12.89 35.66
C ALA A 82 12.57 13.09 37.02
N PHE A 83 11.41 13.74 37.06
CA PHE A 83 10.58 14.00 38.26
C PHE A 83 9.17 13.40 38.14
N LEU A 84 8.99 12.35 37.33
CA LEU A 84 7.70 11.67 37.18
C LEU A 84 7.16 11.21 38.55
N ASN A 85 5.91 11.51 38.88
CA ASN A 85 5.24 11.15 40.14
C ASN A 85 5.88 11.75 41.40
N CYS A 86 6.58 12.88 41.32
CA CYS A 86 7.05 13.62 42.49
C CYS A 86 5.86 14.43 43.09
N ALA A 87 4.89 13.74 43.65
CA ALA A 87 3.60 14.32 44.06
C ALA A 87 3.68 15.47 45.08
N ALA A 88 4.68 15.47 45.97
CA ALA A 88 4.89 16.49 46.99
C ALA A 88 5.72 17.70 46.53
N LEU A 89 6.22 17.72 45.28
CA LEU A 89 7.06 18.79 44.74
C LEU A 89 6.19 20.06 44.52
N GLU A 90 6.33 21.06 45.38
CA GLU A 90 5.53 22.30 45.28
C GLU A 90 6.18 23.36 44.39
N GLN A 91 7.50 23.39 44.33
CA GLN A 91 8.28 24.31 43.53
C GLN A 91 9.68 23.74 43.23
N ILE A 92 10.23 24.15 42.13
CA ILE A 92 11.61 23.85 41.73
C ILE A 92 12.23 25.05 40.96
N THR A 93 13.44 25.40 41.33
CA THR A 93 14.20 26.40 40.58
C THR A 93 15.02 25.70 39.50
N LEU A 94 14.73 26.00 38.24
CA LEU A 94 15.47 25.48 37.11
C LEU A 94 16.75 26.33 36.89
N PRO A 95 17.91 25.68 36.69
CA PRO A 95 19.19 26.42 36.46
C PRO A 95 19.15 27.28 35.21
N GLN A 96 19.81 28.43 35.24
CA GLN A 96 19.89 29.34 34.08
C GLN A 96 20.67 28.73 32.88
N SER A 97 21.53 27.76 33.14
CA SER A 97 22.26 27.00 32.11
C SER A 97 21.40 25.98 31.37
N LEU A 98 20.16 25.71 31.85
CA LEU A 98 19.28 24.69 31.28
C LEU A 98 18.83 25.10 29.86
N THR A 99 19.06 24.20 28.90
CA THR A 99 18.66 24.38 27.50
C THR A 99 17.70 23.33 27.01
N LYS A 100 17.60 22.18 27.72
CA LYS A 100 16.73 21.07 27.34
C LYS A 100 15.91 20.55 28.52
N LEU A 101 14.59 20.56 28.36
CA LEU A 101 13.64 19.97 29.27
C LEU A 101 12.95 18.79 28.53
N GLY A 102 13.29 17.57 28.91
CA GLY A 102 12.97 16.38 28.14
C GLY A 102 14.05 16.07 27.08
N ASN A 103 13.65 15.63 25.90
CA ASN A 103 14.55 15.36 24.78
C ASN A 103 15.02 16.63 24.06
N GLY A 104 14.17 17.64 24.04
CA GLY A 104 14.47 18.93 23.38
C GLY A 104 14.68 18.82 21.87
N SER A 105 14.13 17.79 21.23
CA SER A 105 14.19 17.59 19.77
C SER A 105 13.04 18.29 19.07
N THR A 106 13.29 18.97 17.98
CA THR A 106 12.24 19.56 17.13
C THR A 106 11.61 18.56 16.16
N THR A 107 12.25 17.40 15.92
CA THR A 107 11.92 16.49 14.82
C THR A 107 11.36 15.14 15.23
N SER A 108 11.56 14.67 16.49
CA SER A 108 11.05 13.36 16.90
C SER A 108 9.81 13.46 17.79
N ASN A 109 8.79 12.66 17.45
CA ASN A 109 7.57 12.50 18.27
C ASN A 109 7.71 11.34 19.29
N ASP A 110 8.93 10.93 19.63
CA ASP A 110 9.22 9.68 20.35
C ASP A 110 8.98 9.74 21.87
N GLY A 111 7.90 10.40 22.35
CA GLY A 111 7.39 10.25 23.71
C GLY A 111 8.38 10.48 24.89
N TYR A 112 9.42 11.27 24.68
CA TYR A 112 10.54 11.46 25.63
C TYR A 112 10.38 12.67 26.57
N GLY A 113 9.16 13.08 26.88
CA GLY A 113 8.85 14.16 27.82
C GLY A 113 8.60 13.65 29.23
N ASN A 114 7.41 13.95 29.76
CA ASN A 114 6.91 13.50 31.06
C ASN A 114 7.77 13.97 32.25
N VAL A 115 8.55 15.06 32.10
CA VAL A 115 9.58 15.45 33.08
C VAL A 115 9.00 15.67 34.46
N PHE A 116 7.85 16.36 34.56
CA PHE A 116 7.11 16.68 35.80
C PHE A 116 5.71 16.06 35.80
N GLU A 117 5.45 15.04 34.99
CA GLU A 117 4.15 14.40 34.96
C GLU A 117 3.74 13.89 36.36
N ASN A 118 2.49 14.16 36.77
CA ASN A 118 1.94 13.84 38.08
C ASN A 118 2.64 14.54 39.25
N CYS A 119 3.30 15.67 39.04
CA CYS A 119 3.72 16.57 40.12
C CYS A 119 2.51 17.39 40.59
N VAL A 120 1.54 16.74 41.18
CA VAL A 120 0.20 17.31 41.53
C VAL A 120 0.26 18.56 42.41
N SER A 121 1.32 18.72 43.23
CA SER A 121 1.52 19.88 44.11
C SER A 121 2.28 21.02 43.51
N LEU A 122 2.87 20.89 42.30
CA LEU A 122 3.67 21.93 41.64
C LEU A 122 2.78 23.16 41.35
N LYS A 123 3.13 24.33 41.90
CA LYS A 123 2.29 25.55 41.84
C LYS A 123 2.71 26.50 40.74
N GLU A 124 4.03 26.66 40.54
CA GLU A 124 4.59 27.56 39.55
C GLU A 124 5.92 27.04 39.07
N ILE A 125 6.34 27.47 37.83
CA ILE A 125 7.64 27.18 37.27
C ILE A 125 8.10 28.35 36.40
N THR A 126 9.40 28.62 36.46
CA THR A 126 10.05 29.59 35.55
C THR A 126 10.97 28.83 34.60
N LEU A 127 10.72 28.96 33.30
CA LEU A 127 11.53 28.37 32.25
C LEU A 127 12.73 29.32 31.99
N PRO A 128 13.97 28.82 32.08
CA PRO A 128 15.17 29.63 31.76
C PRO A 128 15.23 30.05 30.29
N GLU A 129 16.04 31.08 29.98
CA GLU A 129 16.15 31.64 28.63
C GLU A 129 16.54 30.61 27.56
N GLY A 130 17.31 29.58 27.90
CA GLY A 130 17.73 28.53 26.98
C GLY A 130 16.66 27.50 26.64
N VAL A 131 15.55 27.43 27.39
CA VAL A 131 14.48 26.44 27.18
C VAL A 131 13.47 27.00 26.21
N SER A 132 13.52 26.53 24.96
CA SER A 132 12.61 26.94 23.89
C SER A 132 11.50 25.93 23.56
N ILE A 133 11.55 24.72 24.13
CA ILE A 133 10.59 23.64 23.89
C ILE A 133 10.06 23.10 25.20
N ILE A 134 8.74 22.99 25.31
CA ILE A 134 8.06 22.20 26.34
C ILE A 134 7.65 20.87 25.69
N ASP A 135 8.30 19.79 26.10
CA ASP A 135 8.16 18.47 25.47
C ASP A 135 6.86 17.75 25.88
N VAL A 136 6.55 16.61 25.23
CA VAL A 136 5.32 15.82 25.44
C VAL A 136 5.07 15.57 26.92
N ALA A 137 3.83 15.81 27.36
CA ALA A 137 3.35 15.52 28.71
C ALA A 137 4.23 16.06 29.85
N THR A 138 5.06 17.11 29.57
CA THR A 138 6.04 17.61 30.54
C THR A 138 5.43 17.98 31.88
N PHE A 139 4.24 18.59 31.90
CA PHE A 139 3.49 18.98 33.09
C PHE A 139 2.13 18.27 33.19
N LYS A 140 1.96 17.15 32.51
CA LYS A 140 0.70 16.38 32.53
C LYS A 140 0.29 16.05 33.96
N ASN A 141 -1.00 16.30 34.32
CA ASN A 141 -1.56 16.13 35.63
C ASN A 141 -0.87 16.92 36.74
N CYS A 142 -0.23 18.06 36.44
CA CYS A 142 0.19 19.01 37.45
C CYS A 142 -1.02 19.85 37.91
N GLU A 143 -1.91 19.25 38.68
CA GLU A 143 -3.24 19.81 39.03
C GLU A 143 -3.17 21.20 39.71
N SER A 144 -2.13 21.45 40.50
CA SER A 144 -1.91 22.72 41.22
C SER A 144 -1.18 23.78 40.41
N LEU A 145 -0.69 23.46 39.18
CA LEU A 145 0.11 24.37 38.37
C LEU A 145 -0.72 25.56 37.89
N ALA A 146 -0.49 26.72 38.49
CA ALA A 146 -1.23 27.94 38.20
C ALA A 146 -0.45 28.95 37.35
N LYS A 147 0.90 28.85 37.29
CA LYS A 147 1.73 29.84 36.63
C LYS A 147 2.96 29.21 35.95
N VAL A 148 3.18 29.58 34.70
CA VAL A 148 4.41 29.30 33.95
C VAL A 148 5.02 30.62 33.49
N THR A 149 6.26 30.91 33.90
CA THR A 149 6.97 32.12 33.49
C THR A 149 7.99 31.78 32.41
N VAL A 150 7.98 32.49 31.27
CA VAL A 150 8.83 32.24 30.11
C VAL A 150 9.93 33.33 30.07
N SER A 151 11.19 32.93 30.17
CA SER A 151 12.32 33.88 30.17
C SER A 151 13.01 33.98 28.80
N GLY A 152 12.81 33.07 27.89
CA GLY A 152 13.40 33.05 26.55
C GLY A 152 12.39 32.97 25.42
N ALA A 153 12.83 32.64 24.22
CA ALA A 153 11.97 32.35 23.07
C ALA A 153 11.35 30.98 23.21
N LEU A 154 10.06 30.89 23.53
CA LEU A 154 9.31 29.63 23.54
C LEU A 154 8.78 29.41 22.13
N THR A 155 9.26 28.36 21.44
CA THR A 155 8.97 28.09 20.03
C THR A 155 8.09 26.86 19.80
N LEU A 156 7.95 25.97 20.80
CA LEU A 156 7.13 24.76 20.66
C LEU A 156 6.58 24.32 22.02
N ILE A 157 5.28 24.04 22.06
CA ILE A 157 4.61 23.30 23.14
C ILE A 157 4.02 22.05 22.53
N ARG A 158 4.47 20.88 23.01
CA ARG A 158 4.05 19.57 22.47
C ARG A 158 2.76 19.07 23.10
N GLU A 159 2.28 17.96 22.54
CA GLU A 159 1.05 17.28 22.96
C GLU A 159 1.03 16.98 24.45
N ASP A 160 -0.16 17.09 25.02
CA ASP A 160 -0.45 16.76 26.43
C ASP A 160 0.46 17.46 27.46
N ALA A 161 1.28 18.43 26.99
CA ALA A 161 2.25 19.11 27.89
C ALA A 161 1.59 19.66 29.18
N PHE A 162 0.34 20.10 29.10
CA PHE A 162 -0.46 20.63 30.22
C PHE A 162 -1.80 19.89 30.43
N GLU A 163 -1.95 18.69 29.87
CA GLU A 163 -3.16 17.86 30.08
C GLU A 163 -3.36 17.58 31.57
N GLY A 164 -4.59 17.73 32.05
CA GLY A 164 -4.91 17.53 33.47
C GLY A 164 -4.42 18.64 34.41
N CYS A 165 -3.77 19.68 33.88
CA CYS A 165 -3.51 20.89 34.63
C CYS A 165 -4.81 21.72 34.76
N GLY A 166 -4.89 22.55 35.79
CA GLY A 166 -5.99 23.52 35.97
C GLY A 166 -5.88 24.69 34.97
N ASN A 167 -6.26 25.89 35.43
CA ASN A 167 -6.10 27.12 34.63
C ASN A 167 -4.67 27.64 34.76
N VAL A 168 -3.76 27.19 33.85
CA VAL A 168 -2.39 27.65 33.82
C VAL A 168 -2.32 29.03 33.19
N LYS A 169 -1.75 30.00 33.95
CA LYS A 169 -1.45 31.34 33.42
C LYS A 169 -0.01 31.39 32.95
N PHE A 170 0.20 31.68 31.66
CA PHE A 170 1.51 32.00 31.14
C PHE A 170 1.87 33.48 31.42
N CYS A 171 3.10 33.74 31.77
CA CYS A 171 3.64 35.07 32.01
C CYS A 171 5.01 35.21 31.32
N VAL A 172 5.32 36.40 30.86
CA VAL A 172 6.65 36.74 30.31
C VAL A 172 7.49 37.27 31.45
N ALA A 173 8.74 36.84 31.57
CA ALA A 173 9.68 37.38 32.55
C ALA A 173 10.07 38.84 32.20
N ASP A 174 10.35 39.63 33.21
CA ASP A 174 10.81 41.01 33.01
C ASP A 174 12.06 41.05 32.12
N GLY A 175 12.02 41.91 31.08
CA GLY A 175 13.10 42.04 30.12
C GLY A 175 13.14 41.00 28.98
N ASN A 176 12.29 39.98 28.96
CA ASN A 176 12.16 39.10 27.82
C ASN A 176 11.40 39.79 26.68
N VAL A 177 12.07 39.97 25.54
CA VAL A 177 11.50 40.55 24.33
C VAL A 177 11.29 39.49 23.21
N LYS A 178 11.58 38.22 23.50
CA LYS A 178 11.56 37.12 22.51
C LYS A 178 10.24 36.36 22.48
N THR A 179 9.42 36.52 23.51
CA THR A 179 8.09 35.88 23.63
C THR A 179 7.10 36.94 24.09
N GLU A 180 5.95 36.98 23.47
CA GLU A 180 4.84 37.84 23.84
C GLU A 180 3.61 36.99 24.11
N ILE A 181 2.75 37.41 25.01
CA ILE A 181 1.50 36.75 25.36
C ILE A 181 0.38 37.75 25.23
N GLU A 182 -0.52 37.51 24.31
CA GLU A 182 -1.69 38.35 24.03
C GLU A 182 -2.92 37.48 23.79
N ASP A 183 -4.05 37.84 24.35
CA ASP A 183 -5.35 37.15 24.17
C ASP A 183 -5.27 35.61 24.32
N ASN A 184 -4.55 35.14 25.34
CA ASN A 184 -4.32 33.73 25.60
C ASN A 184 -3.54 32.99 24.48
N ALA A 185 -2.81 33.70 23.66
CA ALA A 185 -1.91 33.16 22.65
C ALA A 185 -0.46 33.53 22.95
N ILE A 186 0.44 32.64 22.61
CA ILE A 186 1.90 32.84 22.72
C ILE A 186 2.44 33.15 21.35
N TYR A 187 3.15 34.26 21.25
CA TYR A 187 3.86 34.70 20.04
C TYR A 187 5.37 34.79 20.30
N ALA A 188 6.15 34.32 19.34
CA ALA A 188 7.62 34.39 19.44
C ALA A 188 8.27 34.52 18.06
N GLU A 189 9.54 34.94 18.05
CA GLU A 189 10.39 34.75 16.88
C GLU A 189 10.60 33.25 16.65
N TYR A 190 10.24 32.78 15.47
CA TYR A 190 10.25 31.38 15.10
C TYR A 190 11.06 31.19 13.82
N THR A 191 11.78 30.08 13.74
CA THR A 191 12.54 29.72 12.55
C THR A 191 12.41 28.24 12.26
N ASP A 192 11.93 27.88 11.06
CA ASP A 192 11.93 26.50 10.58
C ASP A 192 12.24 26.44 9.08
N SER A 193 12.35 25.23 8.54
CA SER A 193 12.68 24.95 7.16
C SER A 193 11.45 24.49 6.38
N PHE A 194 11.02 25.29 5.41
CA PHE A 194 9.85 25.01 4.57
C PHE A 194 10.27 24.59 3.17
N TYR A 195 9.53 23.68 2.55
CA TYR A 195 9.80 23.18 1.19
C TYR A 195 9.05 24.02 0.15
N LEU A 196 9.56 25.20 -0.10
CA LEU A 196 8.95 26.16 -1.05
C LEU A 196 9.22 25.77 -2.50
N LEU A 197 8.39 26.31 -3.42
CA LEU A 197 8.62 26.15 -4.84
C LEU A 197 10.03 26.66 -5.22
N ASN A 198 10.77 25.88 -6.02
CA ASN A 198 12.10 26.29 -6.47
C ASN A 198 12.01 27.42 -7.52
N ASP A 199 13.12 28.13 -7.76
CA ASP A 199 13.16 29.26 -8.70
C ASP A 199 12.77 28.90 -10.14
N LYS A 200 12.80 27.61 -10.51
CA LYS A 200 12.37 27.11 -11.82
C LYS A 200 10.90 26.74 -11.87
N GLY A 201 10.18 26.74 -10.75
CA GLY A 201 8.79 26.32 -10.65
C GLY A 201 8.53 24.85 -10.98
N THR A 202 9.56 23.98 -10.93
CA THR A 202 9.49 22.58 -11.36
C THR A 202 9.53 21.58 -10.20
N GLY A 203 9.69 22.03 -8.98
CA GLY A 203 9.78 21.22 -7.77
C GLY A 203 9.91 22.10 -6.54
N THR A 204 10.21 21.51 -5.39
CA THR A 204 10.39 22.21 -4.14
C THR A 204 11.84 22.16 -3.67
N THR A 205 12.24 23.17 -2.91
CA THR A 205 13.54 23.26 -2.24
C THR A 205 13.34 23.69 -0.80
N SER A 206 14.15 23.17 0.12
CA SER A 206 14.11 23.57 1.52
C SER A 206 14.67 24.98 1.66
N LYS A 207 13.92 25.85 2.32
CA LYS A 207 14.32 27.23 2.63
C LYS A 207 14.02 27.55 4.09
N LYS A 208 15.01 28.09 4.78
CA LYS A 208 14.86 28.53 6.16
C LYS A 208 14.12 29.86 6.20
N ILE A 209 13.03 29.93 6.94
CA ILE A 209 12.18 31.11 7.12
C ILE A 209 12.20 31.48 8.60
N THR A 210 12.38 32.78 8.88
CA THR A 210 12.28 33.34 10.20
C THR A 210 11.23 34.44 10.20
N GLY A 211 10.34 34.43 11.19
CA GLY A 211 9.29 35.45 11.32
C GLY A 211 8.58 35.35 12.68
N THR A 212 7.67 36.26 12.93
CA THR A 212 6.81 36.23 14.12
C THR A 212 5.78 35.13 13.96
N ALA A 213 5.73 34.19 14.92
CA ALA A 213 4.81 33.04 14.86
C ALA A 213 3.82 33.02 16.02
N LEU A 214 2.59 32.53 15.73
CA LEU A 214 1.71 31.98 16.74
C LEU A 214 2.26 30.62 17.17
N VAL A 215 2.73 30.52 18.40
CA VAL A 215 3.36 29.29 18.92
C VAL A 215 2.36 28.38 19.58
N HIS A 216 1.41 28.93 20.34
CA HIS A 216 0.40 28.15 21.03
C HIS A 216 -0.79 29.00 21.43
N TYR A 217 -2.00 28.38 21.45
CA TYR A 217 -3.22 28.99 21.96
C TYR A 217 -3.81 28.16 23.09
N PHE A 218 -4.04 28.80 24.24
CA PHE A 218 -4.59 28.17 25.46
C PHE A 218 -5.91 28.82 25.93
N GLY A 219 -6.50 29.68 25.10
CA GLY A 219 -7.81 30.30 25.37
C GLY A 219 -8.98 29.31 25.32
N LYS A 220 -10.12 29.77 25.81
CA LYS A 220 -11.39 29.02 25.86
C LYS A 220 -12.44 29.55 24.90
N GLU A 221 -12.07 30.52 24.09
CA GLU A 221 -12.95 31.11 23.09
C GLU A 221 -13.06 30.18 21.87
N THR A 222 -14.27 30.10 21.30
CA THR A 222 -14.51 29.29 20.09
C THR A 222 -13.98 29.93 18.81
N THR A 223 -13.69 31.25 18.85
CA THR A 223 -13.09 32.00 17.76
C THR A 223 -11.73 32.53 18.19
N LEU A 224 -10.69 32.16 17.44
CA LEU A 224 -9.35 32.72 17.56
C LEU A 224 -9.11 33.73 16.45
N THR A 225 -8.87 35.00 16.79
CA THR A 225 -8.33 35.99 15.87
C THR A 225 -6.83 36.11 16.11
N VAL A 226 -6.06 35.69 15.12
CA VAL A 226 -4.59 35.78 15.20
C VAL A 226 -4.19 37.23 14.97
N ARG A 227 -3.26 37.75 15.79
CA ARG A 227 -2.87 39.20 15.74
C ARG A 227 -2.19 39.55 14.43
N ASP A 228 -2.33 40.82 14.04
CA ASP A 228 -1.64 41.39 12.90
C ASP A 228 -0.11 41.33 13.04
N GLY A 229 0.59 41.14 11.92
CA GLY A 229 2.04 40.98 11.90
C GLY A 229 2.54 39.57 12.18
N THR A 230 1.65 38.62 12.52
CA THR A 230 2.00 37.20 12.57
C THR A 230 2.24 36.70 11.15
N GLU A 231 3.37 36.04 10.90
CA GLU A 231 3.77 35.52 9.58
C GLU A 231 3.65 33.99 9.49
N ILE A 232 3.76 33.31 10.63
CA ILE A 232 3.82 31.86 10.73
C ILE A 232 2.81 31.36 11.77
N VAL A 233 2.07 30.29 11.48
CA VAL A 233 1.45 29.45 12.50
C VAL A 233 2.42 28.31 12.76
N ALA A 234 3.02 28.29 13.94
CA ALA A 234 4.09 27.35 14.26
C ALA A 234 3.61 25.93 14.42
N ARG A 235 4.53 24.98 14.42
CA ARG A 235 4.30 23.56 14.61
C ARG A 235 3.42 23.30 15.84
N ALA A 236 2.37 22.52 15.64
CA ALA A 236 1.43 22.09 16.69
C ALA A 236 0.73 23.22 17.47
N ALA A 237 0.66 24.46 16.97
CA ALA A 237 0.14 25.62 17.68
C ALA A 237 -1.28 25.42 18.22
N LEU A 238 -2.16 24.71 17.49
CA LEU A 238 -3.52 24.35 17.90
C LEU A 238 -3.76 22.84 17.80
N ARG A 239 -2.71 22.00 17.84
CA ARG A 239 -2.86 20.55 17.75
C ARG A 239 -3.76 20.03 18.86
N ASN A 240 -4.73 19.18 18.51
CA ASN A 240 -5.74 18.60 19.41
C ASN A 240 -6.58 19.66 20.18
N ASN A 241 -6.58 20.92 19.76
CA ASN A 241 -7.42 21.93 20.38
C ASN A 241 -8.89 21.64 20.10
N SER A 242 -9.65 21.27 21.15
CA SER A 242 -11.05 20.87 21.05
C SER A 242 -12.03 22.05 21.20
N VAL A 243 -11.54 23.27 21.40
CA VAL A 243 -12.33 24.46 21.74
C VAL A 243 -12.52 25.39 20.55
N VAL A 244 -11.43 25.70 19.83
CA VAL A 244 -11.45 26.66 18.71
C VAL A 244 -12.18 26.04 17.51
N GLU A 245 -13.27 26.68 17.12
CA GLU A 245 -14.09 26.26 15.93
C GLU A 245 -13.84 27.16 14.71
N GLU A 246 -13.46 28.44 14.94
CA GLU A 246 -13.15 29.40 13.89
C GLU A 246 -11.78 30.06 14.14
N VAL A 247 -10.94 30.13 13.09
CA VAL A 247 -9.67 30.83 13.11
C VAL A 247 -9.67 31.92 12.04
N VAL A 248 -9.36 33.14 12.46
CA VAL A 248 -9.20 34.30 11.58
C VAL A 248 -7.71 34.65 11.49
N LEU A 249 -7.10 34.37 10.34
CA LEU A 249 -5.71 34.68 10.08
C LEU A 249 -5.58 36.08 9.46
N PRO A 250 -4.62 36.93 9.89
CA PRO A 250 -4.30 38.19 9.21
C PRO A 250 -3.60 37.92 7.86
N ALA A 251 -3.63 38.89 6.97
CA ALA A 251 -3.02 38.79 5.63
C ALA A 251 -1.47 38.61 5.68
N SER A 252 -0.84 38.87 6.84
CA SER A 252 0.58 38.66 7.05
C SER A 252 0.96 37.19 7.22
N VAL A 253 0.03 36.29 7.59
CA VAL A 253 0.32 34.85 7.71
C VAL A 253 0.56 34.25 6.34
N LYS A 254 1.76 33.75 6.11
CA LYS A 254 2.22 33.12 4.86
C LYS A 254 2.53 31.63 4.99
N TYR A 255 2.85 31.16 6.21
CA TYR A 255 3.33 29.81 6.45
C TYR A 255 2.52 29.15 7.55
N ILE A 256 2.01 27.95 7.29
CA ILE A 256 1.41 27.07 8.28
C ILE A 256 2.32 25.83 8.40
N ASP A 257 2.87 25.62 9.59
CA ASP A 257 3.86 24.58 9.85
C ASP A 257 3.21 23.22 10.17
N ASP A 258 4.03 22.19 10.26
CA ASP A 258 3.66 20.80 10.46
C ASP A 258 2.79 20.60 11.71
N PHE A 259 1.69 19.85 11.59
CA PHE A 259 0.70 19.60 12.64
C PHE A 259 0.03 20.85 13.26
N ALA A 260 0.15 22.04 12.69
CA ALA A 260 -0.30 23.30 13.32
C ALA A 260 -1.75 23.23 13.88
N PHE A 261 -2.66 22.58 13.17
CA PHE A 261 -4.07 22.41 13.54
C PHE A 261 -4.49 20.93 13.66
N ALA A 262 -3.55 19.97 13.59
CA ALA A 262 -3.89 18.55 13.53
C ALA A 262 -4.80 18.11 14.69
N GLY A 263 -5.88 17.38 14.38
CA GLY A 263 -6.84 16.89 15.36
C GLY A 263 -7.67 17.97 16.05
N SER A 264 -7.61 19.22 15.59
CA SER A 264 -8.36 20.32 16.21
C SER A 264 -9.84 20.33 15.82
N ALA A 265 -10.64 21.06 16.60
CA ALA A 265 -12.06 21.30 16.33
C ALA A 265 -12.33 22.37 15.28
N VAL A 266 -11.30 22.89 14.63
CA VAL A 266 -11.40 23.96 13.63
C VAL A 266 -12.31 23.53 12.48
N GLY A 267 -13.44 24.26 12.32
CA GLY A 267 -14.42 24.05 11.26
C GLY A 267 -14.35 25.12 10.18
N LYS A 268 -13.76 26.30 10.51
CA LYS A 268 -13.64 27.43 9.59
C LYS A 268 -12.31 28.15 9.78
N ILE A 269 -11.62 28.40 8.67
CA ILE A 269 -10.36 29.15 8.62
C ILE A 269 -10.19 29.82 7.26
N ASN A 270 -9.65 31.03 7.21
CA ASN A 270 -9.33 31.75 5.99
C ASN A 270 -7.87 31.45 5.59
N LEU A 271 -7.68 30.85 4.40
CA LEU A 271 -6.35 30.46 3.89
C LEU A 271 -5.95 31.20 2.61
N GLU A 272 -6.68 32.23 2.21
CA GLU A 272 -6.51 32.93 0.92
C GLU A 272 -5.21 33.74 0.82
N ASN A 273 -4.52 33.95 1.93
CA ASN A 273 -3.23 34.68 1.95
C ASN A 273 -2.04 33.78 2.30
N VAL A 274 -2.29 32.50 2.51
CA VAL A 274 -1.26 31.53 2.88
C VAL A 274 -0.53 31.04 1.64
N ASP A 275 0.79 31.12 1.62
CA ASP A 275 1.63 30.72 0.49
C ASP A 275 2.11 29.26 0.60
N TYR A 276 2.17 28.72 1.83
CA TYR A 276 2.68 27.38 2.12
C TYR A 276 1.95 26.71 3.29
N ILE A 277 1.56 25.45 3.08
CA ILE A 277 0.96 24.59 4.12
C ILE A 277 1.80 23.33 4.23
N ASP A 278 2.38 23.09 5.41
CA ASP A 278 3.28 21.96 5.66
C ASP A 278 2.53 20.64 5.94
N GLY A 279 3.30 19.59 6.13
CA GLY A 279 2.80 18.25 6.33
C GLY A 279 1.87 18.14 7.54
N ASN A 280 0.82 17.32 7.41
CA ASN A 280 -0.09 17.03 8.49
C ASN A 280 -0.77 18.28 9.15
N ALA A 281 -0.64 19.48 8.57
CA ALA A 281 -1.05 20.75 9.19
C ALA A 281 -2.50 20.75 9.70
N PHE A 282 -3.43 20.11 8.96
CA PHE A 282 -4.84 19.95 9.31
C PHE A 282 -5.25 18.47 9.43
N GLU A 283 -4.30 17.56 9.63
CA GLU A 283 -4.62 16.13 9.77
C GLU A 283 -5.71 15.90 10.80
N GLY A 284 -6.80 15.20 10.42
CA GLY A 284 -7.88 14.85 11.33
C GLY A 284 -8.80 16.01 11.75
N CYS A 285 -8.75 17.17 11.09
CA CYS A 285 -9.70 18.27 11.32
C CYS A 285 -11.09 17.89 10.81
N ALA A 286 -11.81 17.05 11.56
CA ALA A 286 -13.06 16.46 11.13
C ALA A 286 -14.22 17.45 11.00
N ARG A 287 -14.14 18.64 11.59
CA ARG A 287 -15.16 19.70 11.49
C ARG A 287 -14.93 20.67 10.35
N LEU A 288 -13.76 20.65 9.70
CA LEU A 288 -13.42 21.52 8.58
C LEU A 288 -14.29 21.14 7.37
N THR A 289 -15.12 22.08 6.89
CA THR A 289 -16.10 21.81 5.83
C THR A 289 -15.70 22.36 4.47
N THR A 290 -15.03 23.50 4.45
CA THR A 290 -14.63 24.16 3.20
C THR A 290 -13.27 24.81 3.33
N VAL A 291 -12.46 24.74 2.27
CA VAL A 291 -11.19 25.47 2.21
C VAL A 291 -10.99 26.09 0.82
N THR A 292 -10.48 27.32 0.79
CA THR A 292 -9.97 27.96 -0.42
C THR A 292 -8.46 28.10 -0.28
N LEU A 293 -7.71 27.42 -1.14
CA LEU A 293 -6.26 27.35 -1.11
C LEU A 293 -5.67 28.22 -2.22
N THR A 294 -4.93 29.23 -1.83
CA THR A 294 -4.04 29.98 -2.71
C THR A 294 -2.58 29.58 -2.55
N ALA A 295 -2.32 28.74 -1.55
CA ALA A 295 -0.99 28.22 -1.23
C ALA A 295 -0.34 27.58 -2.47
N GLU A 296 0.82 28.10 -2.88
CA GLU A 296 1.57 27.54 -4.00
C GLU A 296 1.96 26.07 -3.77
N VAL A 297 2.28 25.72 -2.52
CA VAL A 297 2.67 24.36 -2.10
C VAL A 297 1.79 23.89 -0.95
N VAL A 298 1.14 22.76 -1.15
CA VAL A 298 0.45 22.01 -0.10
C VAL A 298 1.21 20.69 0.11
N TYR A 299 1.85 20.54 1.28
CA TYR A 299 2.76 19.44 1.54
C TYR A 299 2.04 18.17 1.99
N SER A 300 2.81 17.08 2.17
CA SER A 300 2.23 15.73 2.36
C SER A 300 1.26 15.66 3.53
N LYS A 301 0.09 15.03 3.30
CA LYS A 301 -0.91 14.77 4.35
C LYS A 301 -1.54 16.02 4.98
N ALA A 302 -1.37 17.21 4.38
CA ALA A 302 -1.79 18.48 5.00
C ALA A 302 -3.27 18.45 5.46
N PHE A 303 -4.16 17.81 4.73
CA PHE A 303 -5.59 17.64 5.05
C PHE A 303 -5.98 16.16 5.19
N LEU A 304 -5.04 15.29 5.57
CA LEU A 304 -5.30 13.85 5.77
C LEU A 304 -6.45 13.64 6.76
N ASN A 305 -7.45 12.82 6.37
CA ASN A 305 -8.61 12.49 7.21
C ASN A 305 -9.45 13.70 7.69
N CYS A 306 -9.49 14.78 6.93
CA CYS A 306 -10.46 15.85 7.14
C CYS A 306 -11.85 15.36 6.71
N THR A 307 -12.45 14.50 7.52
CA THR A 307 -13.66 13.73 7.15
C THR A 307 -14.89 14.62 6.91
N GLY A 308 -14.94 15.82 7.47
CA GLY A 308 -16.00 16.80 7.27
C GLY A 308 -15.85 17.66 6.00
N LEU A 309 -14.71 17.58 5.31
CA LEU A 309 -14.41 18.48 4.17
C LEU A 309 -15.29 18.13 2.96
N GLU A 310 -16.19 19.05 2.61
CA GLU A 310 -17.16 18.90 1.52
C GLU A 310 -16.72 19.60 0.23
N GLU A 311 -16.00 20.74 0.34
CA GLU A 311 -15.59 21.56 -0.80
C GLU A 311 -14.16 22.05 -0.65
N ILE A 312 -13.40 21.97 -1.73
CA ILE A 312 -12.06 22.56 -1.85
C ILE A 312 -11.95 23.41 -3.10
N LYS A 313 -11.29 24.57 -2.99
CA LYS A 313 -10.90 25.43 -4.12
C LYS A 313 -9.38 25.53 -4.16
N LEU A 314 -8.80 25.30 -5.33
CA LEU A 314 -7.36 25.24 -5.55
C LEU A 314 -6.87 26.41 -6.42
N ASP A 315 -7.27 27.65 -6.08
CA ASP A 315 -7.18 28.80 -6.96
C ASP A 315 -5.73 29.27 -7.29
N GLY A 316 -4.78 28.99 -6.43
CA GLY A 316 -3.36 29.36 -6.62
C GLY A 316 -2.38 28.21 -6.55
N THR A 317 -2.86 27.01 -6.25
CA THR A 317 -2.02 25.86 -5.94
C THR A 317 -1.29 25.36 -7.18
N LYS A 318 0.04 25.15 -7.02
CA LYS A 318 0.95 24.64 -8.04
C LYS A 318 1.45 23.23 -7.71
N PHE A 319 1.62 22.95 -6.43
CA PHE A 319 2.21 21.69 -5.97
C PHE A 319 1.33 21.03 -4.88
N ILE A 320 0.72 19.90 -5.23
CA ILE A 320 -0.05 19.06 -4.30
C ILE A 320 0.78 17.80 -4.04
N ASN A 321 1.26 17.63 -2.80
CA ASN A 321 2.13 16.52 -2.45
C ASN A 321 1.33 15.24 -2.15
N MET A 322 2.00 14.22 -1.61
CA MET A 322 1.40 12.89 -1.38
C MET A 322 0.33 12.94 -0.27
N TYR A 323 -0.80 12.24 -0.48
CA TYR A 323 -1.82 12.00 0.54
C TYR A 323 -2.53 13.27 1.05
N VAL A 324 -2.44 14.42 0.34
CA VAL A 324 -2.89 15.71 0.86
C VAL A 324 -4.33 15.69 1.33
N PHE A 325 -5.26 15.14 0.54
CA PHE A 325 -6.69 15.02 0.85
C PHE A 325 -7.15 13.58 1.05
N GLN A 326 -6.22 12.66 1.36
CA GLN A 326 -6.59 11.27 1.61
C GLN A 326 -7.57 11.17 2.77
N GLY A 327 -8.65 10.39 2.58
CA GLY A 327 -9.65 10.16 3.62
C GLY A 327 -10.59 11.34 3.87
N CYS A 328 -10.66 12.34 2.98
CA CYS A 328 -11.69 13.38 3.01
C CYS A 328 -13.03 12.79 2.54
N THR A 329 -13.67 12.02 3.42
CA THR A 329 -14.80 11.15 3.09
C THR A 329 -16.11 11.89 2.77
N SER A 330 -16.22 13.20 3.04
CA SER A 330 -17.36 14.02 2.69
C SER A 330 -17.17 14.83 1.40
N LEU A 331 -15.96 14.83 0.80
CA LEU A 331 -15.66 15.58 -0.41
C LEU A 331 -16.43 15.02 -1.61
N LYS A 332 -17.30 15.85 -2.23
CA LYS A 332 -18.21 15.43 -3.31
C LYS A 332 -17.69 15.75 -4.71
N HIS A 333 -16.92 16.81 -4.81
CA HIS A 333 -16.41 17.32 -6.08
C HIS A 333 -14.99 17.87 -5.93
N VAL A 334 -14.18 17.69 -6.98
CA VAL A 334 -12.86 18.33 -7.06
C VAL A 334 -12.56 18.80 -8.47
N THR A 335 -12.04 20.04 -8.56
CA THR A 335 -11.41 20.56 -9.78
C THR A 335 -9.93 20.79 -9.50
N VAL A 336 -9.07 20.03 -10.18
CA VAL A 336 -7.61 20.23 -10.18
C VAL A 336 -7.29 21.19 -11.32
N PRO A 337 -6.90 22.45 -11.05
CA PRO A 337 -6.76 23.48 -12.09
C PRO A 337 -5.46 23.28 -12.91
N ALA A 338 -5.40 23.93 -14.07
CA ALA A 338 -4.25 23.88 -14.96
C ALA A 338 -2.97 24.51 -14.37
N SER A 339 -3.10 25.30 -13.29
CA SER A 339 -1.96 25.86 -12.54
C SER A 339 -1.16 24.78 -11.80
N VAL A 340 -1.78 23.62 -11.50
CA VAL A 340 -1.10 22.51 -10.80
C VAL A 340 -0.08 21.86 -11.73
N ILE A 341 1.20 22.00 -11.38
CA ILE A 341 2.34 21.40 -12.10
C ILE A 341 2.77 20.06 -11.53
N ALA A 342 2.35 19.76 -10.30
CA ALA A 342 2.63 18.49 -9.63
C ALA A 342 1.44 18.05 -8.78
N LEU A 343 0.89 16.89 -9.12
CA LEU A 343 -0.09 16.15 -8.32
C LEU A 343 0.56 14.81 -7.97
N LYS A 344 0.91 14.63 -6.68
CA LYS A 344 1.65 13.45 -6.21
C LYS A 344 0.72 12.30 -5.80
N ASN A 345 1.36 11.21 -5.32
CA ASN A 345 0.67 9.95 -5.05
C ASN A 345 -0.51 10.10 -4.09
N GLU A 346 -1.62 9.45 -4.45
CA GLU A 346 -2.77 9.21 -3.59
C GLU A 346 -3.39 10.50 -2.99
N ALA A 347 -3.29 11.61 -3.72
CA ALA A 347 -3.71 12.92 -3.25
C ALA A 347 -5.17 12.97 -2.78
N PHE A 348 -6.09 12.23 -3.41
CA PHE A 348 -7.51 12.12 -3.09
C PHE A 348 -7.93 10.68 -2.77
N ARG A 349 -6.99 9.84 -2.36
CA ARG A 349 -7.28 8.46 -2.01
C ARG A 349 -8.37 8.37 -0.93
N ASP A 350 -9.27 7.39 -1.06
CA ASP A 350 -10.33 7.09 -0.09
C ASP A 350 -11.28 8.29 0.18
N CYS A 351 -11.42 9.25 -0.77
CA CYS A 351 -12.50 10.24 -0.77
C CYS A 351 -13.78 9.55 -1.19
N THR A 352 -14.41 8.81 -0.28
CA THR A 352 -15.48 7.86 -0.60
C THR A 352 -16.77 8.50 -1.07
N ALA A 353 -17.05 9.77 -0.74
CA ALA A 353 -18.20 10.53 -1.23
C ALA A 353 -17.93 11.25 -2.56
N LEU A 354 -16.70 11.22 -3.09
CA LEU A 354 -16.34 11.95 -4.31
C LEU A 354 -17.12 11.39 -5.51
N GLU A 355 -17.99 12.21 -6.10
CA GLU A 355 -18.82 11.82 -7.23
C GLU A 355 -18.25 12.28 -8.58
N THR A 356 -17.60 13.44 -8.60
CA THR A 356 -17.08 14.03 -9.83
C THR A 356 -15.68 14.62 -9.63
N ALA A 357 -14.82 14.48 -10.64
CA ALA A 357 -13.49 15.08 -10.66
C ALA A 357 -13.18 15.70 -12.03
N GLU A 358 -12.65 16.93 -12.01
CA GLU A 358 -12.11 17.59 -13.19
C GLU A 358 -10.60 17.73 -13.04
N VAL A 359 -9.84 17.19 -13.98
CA VAL A 359 -8.38 17.20 -13.95
C VAL A 359 -7.89 18.02 -15.15
N ASN A 360 -7.69 19.32 -14.94
CA ASN A 360 -7.32 20.28 -15.97
C ASN A 360 -5.81 20.44 -16.14
N VAL A 361 -5.03 19.48 -15.63
CA VAL A 361 -3.57 19.47 -15.76
C VAL A 361 -3.19 18.87 -17.11
N GLY A 362 -2.30 19.55 -17.81
CA GLY A 362 -1.67 19.02 -19.02
C GLY A 362 -0.64 17.92 -18.69
N ASN A 363 0.37 17.80 -19.52
CA ASN A 363 1.43 16.83 -19.30
C ASN A 363 2.18 17.12 -17.98
N LEU A 364 1.93 16.32 -16.93
CA LEU A 364 2.63 16.39 -15.64
C LEU A 364 4.09 15.87 -15.79
N ASN A 365 4.80 16.41 -16.80
CA ASN A 365 6.18 16.06 -17.07
C ASN A 365 7.06 16.33 -15.84
N GLY A 366 7.53 15.30 -15.20
CA GLY A 366 8.44 15.34 -14.05
C GLY A 366 7.87 14.87 -12.71
N THR A 367 6.57 14.54 -12.64
CA THR A 367 6.00 13.95 -11.40
C THR A 367 6.11 12.43 -11.36
N VAL A 368 6.47 11.82 -12.49
CA VAL A 368 6.61 10.38 -12.59
C VAL A 368 8.05 10.01 -12.28
N SER A 369 8.27 9.37 -11.15
CA SER A 369 9.53 8.69 -10.88
C SER A 369 9.83 7.71 -12.01
N SER A 370 10.95 7.89 -12.69
CA SER A 370 11.47 6.94 -13.69
C SER A 370 11.76 5.55 -13.09
N SER A 371 11.67 5.41 -11.79
CA SER A 371 12.03 4.20 -11.03
C SER A 371 10.89 3.21 -10.85
N GLY A 372 9.72 3.39 -11.46
CA GLY A 372 8.66 2.37 -11.47
C GLY A 372 8.09 1.96 -10.09
N THR A 373 8.50 2.61 -9.03
CA THR A 373 8.03 2.33 -7.68
C THR A 373 7.02 3.37 -7.24
N ALA A 374 5.86 2.88 -6.88
CA ALA A 374 4.83 3.51 -6.11
C ALA A 374 3.70 4.19 -6.89
N GLY A 375 2.54 3.68 -6.58
CA GLY A 375 1.25 4.06 -7.05
C GLY A 375 0.95 5.54 -6.93
N ASN A 376 0.57 6.10 -8.07
CA ASN A 376 0.12 7.49 -8.14
C ASN A 376 -1.37 7.64 -7.85
N GLY A 377 -2.12 6.57 -7.70
CA GLY A 377 -3.54 6.38 -7.33
C GLY A 377 -4.33 7.60 -6.86
N TRP A 378 -4.40 8.68 -7.64
CA TRP A 378 -5.00 9.95 -7.18
C TRP A 378 -6.41 9.76 -6.62
N PHE A 379 -7.21 8.91 -7.26
CA PHE A 379 -8.59 8.63 -6.89
C PHE A 379 -8.81 7.19 -6.39
N LYS A 380 -7.74 6.52 -5.99
CA LYS A 380 -7.82 5.17 -5.43
C LYS A 380 -8.81 5.11 -4.27
N GLY A 381 -9.76 4.18 -4.32
CA GLY A 381 -10.76 4.01 -3.27
C GLY A 381 -11.89 5.06 -3.24
N CYS A 382 -12.02 5.93 -4.27
CA CYS A 382 -13.13 6.84 -4.40
C CYS A 382 -14.37 6.07 -4.89
N THR A 383 -15.02 5.38 -3.96
CA THR A 383 -16.07 4.40 -4.27
C THR A 383 -17.33 4.99 -4.90
N SER A 384 -17.62 6.29 -4.68
CA SER A 384 -18.77 7.00 -5.26
C SER A 384 -18.45 7.70 -6.59
N LEU A 385 -17.20 7.65 -7.07
CA LEU A 385 -16.77 8.39 -8.27
C LEU A 385 -17.47 7.86 -9.52
N LYS A 386 -18.23 8.74 -10.17
CA LYS A 386 -19.06 8.44 -11.36
C LYS A 386 -18.49 9.04 -12.64
N THR A 387 -17.93 10.25 -12.53
CA THR A 387 -17.49 11.04 -13.68
C THR A 387 -16.12 11.65 -13.44
N VAL A 388 -15.22 11.47 -14.40
CA VAL A 388 -13.93 12.15 -14.45
C VAL A 388 -13.73 12.75 -15.81
N THR A 389 -13.32 14.03 -15.84
CA THR A 389 -12.93 14.72 -17.07
C THR A 389 -11.47 15.10 -17.03
N PHE A 390 -10.80 14.98 -18.16
CA PHE A 390 -9.41 15.37 -18.33
C PHE A 390 -9.28 16.48 -19.37
N ALA A 391 -8.35 17.42 -19.14
CA ALA A 391 -7.93 18.32 -20.20
C ALA A 391 -7.09 17.57 -21.27
N ASP A 392 -7.04 18.16 -22.47
CA ASP A 392 -6.16 17.66 -23.53
C ASP A 392 -4.68 17.78 -23.15
N GLY A 393 -3.86 16.85 -23.68
CA GLY A 393 -2.40 16.86 -23.51
C GLY A 393 -1.85 15.84 -22.54
N LEU A 394 -2.72 15.09 -21.84
CA LEU A 394 -2.27 13.96 -21.00
C LEU A 394 -1.80 12.82 -21.92
N LEU A 395 -0.56 12.35 -21.72
CA LEU A 395 0.05 11.28 -22.55
C LEU A 395 -0.05 9.90 -21.89
N ARG A 396 -0.29 9.86 -20.58
CA ARG A 396 -0.38 8.63 -19.79
C ARG A 396 -1.27 8.85 -18.58
N LEU A 397 -2.07 7.84 -18.22
CA LEU A 397 -2.67 7.76 -16.91
C LEU A 397 -1.63 7.30 -15.88
N GLU A 398 -1.94 7.50 -14.62
CA GLU A 398 -1.07 7.04 -13.54
C GLU A 398 -1.46 5.65 -13.04
N ASN A 399 -0.50 4.95 -12.42
CA ASN A 399 -0.76 3.65 -11.84
C ASN A 399 -1.85 3.74 -10.77
N TYR A 400 -2.70 2.74 -10.67
CA TYR A 400 -3.80 2.63 -9.69
C TYR A 400 -4.76 3.82 -9.67
N LEU A 401 -4.78 4.65 -10.74
CA LEU A 401 -5.48 5.95 -10.77
C LEU A 401 -6.91 5.87 -10.25
N PHE A 402 -7.65 4.83 -10.67
CA PHE A 402 -9.05 4.58 -10.30
C PHE A 402 -9.23 3.25 -9.58
N GLU A 403 -8.16 2.68 -8.99
CA GLU A 403 -8.28 1.39 -8.29
C GLU A 403 -9.37 1.47 -7.22
N GLY A 404 -10.41 0.61 -7.34
CA GLY A 404 -11.52 0.58 -6.38
C GLY A 404 -12.58 1.66 -6.56
N CYS A 405 -12.61 2.40 -7.69
CA CYS A 405 -13.70 3.30 -8.02
C CYS A 405 -14.92 2.49 -8.48
N THR A 406 -15.62 1.91 -7.52
CA THR A 406 -16.70 0.93 -7.78
C THR A 406 -17.95 1.49 -8.41
N SER A 407 -18.16 2.82 -8.39
CA SER A 407 -19.29 3.48 -9.04
C SER A 407 -18.98 4.03 -10.44
N LEU A 408 -17.73 3.92 -10.92
CA LEU A 408 -17.33 4.42 -12.24
C LEU A 408 -17.90 3.50 -13.33
N THR A 409 -18.86 4.00 -14.11
CA THR A 409 -19.55 3.20 -15.15
C THR A 409 -18.96 3.39 -16.53
N THR A 410 -18.47 4.59 -16.82
CA THR A 410 -17.81 4.95 -18.07
C THR A 410 -16.88 6.14 -17.85
N ILE A 411 -15.89 6.30 -18.73
CA ILE A 411 -14.96 7.43 -18.71
C ILE A 411 -14.50 7.74 -20.12
N LYS A 412 -14.42 9.04 -20.45
CA LYS A 412 -13.82 9.48 -21.70
C LYS A 412 -12.33 9.74 -21.51
N LEU A 413 -11.50 8.97 -22.17
CA LEU A 413 -10.05 9.14 -22.14
C LEU A 413 -9.60 10.22 -23.12
N PRO A 414 -8.55 11.03 -22.80
CA PRO A 414 -7.95 11.98 -23.73
C PRO A 414 -7.41 11.30 -24.99
N ALA A 415 -7.70 11.85 -26.17
CA ALA A 415 -7.20 11.31 -27.44
C ALA A 415 -5.67 11.35 -27.57
N THR A 416 -5.00 12.14 -26.74
CA THR A 416 -3.53 12.28 -26.70
C THR A 416 -2.83 11.13 -25.98
N LEU A 417 -3.57 10.23 -25.30
CA LEU A 417 -2.96 9.12 -24.54
C LEU A 417 -2.17 8.19 -25.44
N GLN A 418 -1.00 7.82 -24.96
CA GLN A 418 -0.10 6.83 -25.56
C GLN A 418 0.02 5.56 -24.70
N ARG A 419 -0.32 5.66 -23.39
CA ARG A 419 -0.32 4.53 -22.46
C ARG A 419 -1.40 4.71 -21.39
N LEU A 420 -2.02 3.61 -20.96
CA LEU A 420 -2.97 3.64 -19.85
C LEU A 420 -2.25 3.74 -18.50
N SER A 421 -1.26 2.89 -18.25
CA SER A 421 -0.48 2.92 -17.00
C SER A 421 0.96 2.47 -17.25
N ALA A 422 1.76 2.36 -16.20
CA ALA A 422 3.10 1.78 -16.26
C ALA A 422 3.11 0.27 -15.89
N GLY A 423 1.94 -0.39 -15.88
CA GLY A 423 1.82 -1.82 -15.63
C GLY A 423 1.27 -2.19 -14.23
N TYR A 424 0.61 -1.25 -13.57
CA TYR A 424 0.01 -1.48 -12.24
C TYR A 424 -1.50 -1.18 -12.21
N GLY A 425 -2.18 -1.25 -13.36
CA GLY A 425 -3.64 -1.24 -13.45
C GLY A 425 -4.33 0.06 -13.03
N ALA A 426 -4.59 0.97 -13.99
CA ALA A 426 -5.30 2.22 -13.70
C ALA A 426 -6.75 1.99 -13.27
N PHE A 427 -7.42 0.95 -13.78
CA PHE A 427 -8.84 0.66 -13.58
C PHE A 427 -9.11 -0.59 -12.70
N LYS A 428 -8.11 -1.07 -11.98
CA LYS A 428 -8.27 -2.27 -11.16
C LYS A 428 -9.44 -2.15 -10.18
N ASN A 429 -10.31 -3.17 -10.14
CA ASN A 429 -11.52 -3.23 -9.29
C ASN A 429 -12.55 -2.09 -9.56
N CYS A 430 -12.59 -1.52 -10.77
CA CYS A 430 -13.72 -0.69 -11.20
C CYS A 430 -14.90 -1.59 -11.55
N THR A 431 -15.57 -2.13 -10.55
CA THR A 431 -16.55 -3.22 -10.71
C THR A 431 -17.79 -2.82 -11.50
N SER A 432 -18.13 -1.53 -11.60
CA SER A 432 -19.26 -1.02 -12.37
C SER A 432 -18.89 -0.51 -13.77
N LEU A 433 -17.62 -0.52 -14.16
CA LEU A 433 -17.19 -0.08 -15.49
C LEU A 433 -17.78 -1.00 -16.55
N VAL A 434 -18.56 -0.45 -17.50
CA VAL A 434 -19.32 -1.24 -18.50
C VAL A 434 -18.59 -1.28 -19.84
N SER A 435 -18.05 -0.15 -20.27
CA SER A 435 -17.35 -0.04 -21.55
C SER A 435 -16.25 1.01 -21.49
N LEU A 436 -15.22 0.85 -22.33
CA LEU A 436 -14.14 1.82 -22.45
C LEU A 436 -13.61 1.87 -23.88
N THR A 437 -13.48 3.09 -24.41
CA THR A 437 -12.78 3.34 -25.66
C THR A 437 -11.34 3.69 -25.39
N ILE A 438 -10.42 2.91 -25.97
CA ILE A 438 -8.97 3.06 -25.85
C ILE A 438 -8.48 3.90 -27.02
N PRO A 439 -7.87 5.08 -26.78
CA PRO A 439 -7.42 5.99 -27.83
C PRO A 439 -6.36 5.38 -28.78
N ALA A 440 -6.32 5.84 -30.02
CA ALA A 440 -5.47 5.30 -31.08
C ALA A 440 -3.96 5.32 -30.77
N GLY A 441 -3.49 6.20 -29.88
CA GLY A 441 -2.10 6.28 -29.43
C GLY A 441 -1.66 5.12 -28.52
N VAL A 442 -2.59 4.38 -27.93
CA VAL A 442 -2.32 3.27 -27.01
C VAL A 442 -2.12 1.99 -27.80
N THR A 443 -0.91 1.46 -27.83
CA THR A 443 -0.52 0.27 -28.62
C THR A 443 -0.40 -1.02 -27.78
N ALA A 444 -0.53 -0.91 -26.45
CA ALA A 444 -0.48 -2.05 -25.53
C ALA A 444 -1.46 -1.84 -24.38
N ILE A 445 -2.12 -2.92 -23.96
CA ILE A 445 -2.77 -3.00 -22.66
C ILE A 445 -1.74 -3.55 -21.68
N GLU A 446 -1.43 -2.78 -20.65
CA GLU A 446 -0.38 -3.13 -19.69
C GLU A 446 -0.88 -4.16 -18.66
N ASN A 447 0.03 -4.63 -17.78
CA ASN A 447 -0.33 -5.62 -16.78
C ASN A 447 -1.39 -5.09 -15.80
N ASN A 448 -2.31 -5.96 -15.37
CA ASN A 448 -3.33 -5.71 -14.35
C ASN A 448 -4.33 -4.56 -14.66
N GLU A 449 -4.43 -4.08 -15.89
CA GLU A 449 -5.10 -2.83 -16.22
C GLU A 449 -6.58 -2.81 -15.80
N PHE A 450 -7.30 -3.92 -15.99
CA PHE A 450 -8.73 -4.07 -15.70
C PHE A 450 -9.02 -5.23 -14.75
N VAL A 451 -8.06 -5.65 -13.91
CA VAL A 451 -8.30 -6.73 -12.94
C VAL A 451 -9.57 -6.47 -12.14
N GLY A 452 -10.50 -7.42 -12.13
CA GLY A 452 -11.72 -7.34 -11.32
C GLY A 452 -12.78 -6.35 -11.83
N CYS A 453 -12.69 -5.85 -13.08
CA CYS A 453 -13.76 -5.06 -13.70
C CYS A 453 -14.92 -5.97 -14.12
N ALA A 454 -15.66 -6.48 -13.15
CA ALA A 454 -16.63 -7.56 -13.34
C ALA A 454 -17.79 -7.21 -14.28
N SER A 455 -18.15 -5.93 -14.42
CA SER A 455 -19.21 -5.45 -15.31
C SER A 455 -18.73 -5.03 -16.70
N LEU A 456 -17.42 -5.07 -16.95
CA LEU A 456 -16.83 -4.65 -18.23
C LEU A 456 -17.26 -5.59 -19.35
N LYS A 457 -18.08 -5.10 -20.28
CA LYS A 457 -18.62 -5.86 -21.40
C LYS A 457 -17.81 -5.69 -22.67
N GLU A 458 -17.32 -4.48 -22.91
CA GLU A 458 -16.74 -4.12 -24.19
C GLU A 458 -15.52 -3.21 -24.02
N ILE A 459 -14.47 -3.50 -24.77
CA ILE A 459 -13.32 -2.60 -24.99
C ILE A 459 -13.25 -2.30 -26.48
N ILE A 460 -13.24 -1.00 -26.82
CA ILE A 460 -13.15 -0.53 -28.19
C ILE A 460 -11.74 0.04 -28.40
N PHE A 461 -10.98 -0.50 -29.33
CA PHE A 461 -9.68 0.03 -29.73
C PHE A 461 -9.82 0.97 -30.93
N GLU A 462 -9.49 2.26 -30.77
CA GLU A 462 -9.42 3.20 -31.91
C GLU A 462 -8.12 3.00 -32.75
N GLY A 463 -7.12 2.34 -32.20
CA GLY A 463 -5.84 2.04 -32.83
C GLY A 463 -5.45 0.57 -32.78
N SER A 464 -4.25 0.26 -33.24
CA SER A 464 -3.74 -1.12 -33.27
C SER A 464 -3.09 -1.48 -31.93
N VAL A 465 -3.79 -2.24 -31.10
CA VAL A 465 -3.24 -2.85 -29.88
C VAL A 465 -2.54 -4.17 -30.23
N THR A 466 -1.25 -4.23 -30.00
CA THR A 466 -0.40 -5.38 -30.40
C THR A 466 -0.02 -6.30 -29.23
N LYS A 467 -0.23 -5.84 -27.99
CA LYS A 467 0.14 -6.58 -26.79
C LYS A 467 -0.95 -6.50 -25.71
N ILE A 468 -1.27 -7.64 -25.13
CA ILE A 468 -2.10 -7.76 -23.93
C ILE A 468 -1.20 -8.25 -22.78
N GLY A 469 -1.10 -7.47 -21.71
CA GLY A 469 -0.24 -7.74 -20.55
C GLY A 469 -0.76 -8.84 -19.63
N ASN A 470 0.02 -9.17 -18.60
CA ASN A 470 -0.37 -10.16 -17.61
C ASN A 470 -1.59 -9.68 -16.81
N ALA A 471 -2.56 -10.58 -16.61
CA ALA A 471 -3.77 -10.33 -15.83
C ALA A 471 -4.55 -9.06 -16.24
N SER A 472 -4.41 -8.59 -17.50
CA SER A 472 -4.99 -7.33 -17.95
C SER A 472 -6.51 -7.29 -17.79
N PHE A 473 -7.20 -8.41 -18.03
CA PHE A 473 -8.64 -8.59 -17.94
C PHE A 473 -9.03 -9.70 -16.96
N ASP A 474 -8.15 -10.03 -16.01
CA ASP A 474 -8.42 -11.08 -15.02
C ASP A 474 -9.67 -10.74 -14.19
N GLY A 475 -10.67 -11.64 -14.24
CA GLY A 475 -11.94 -11.45 -13.55
C GLY A 475 -12.92 -10.46 -14.21
N CYS A 476 -12.70 -10.08 -15.49
CA CYS A 476 -13.69 -9.33 -16.27
C CYS A 476 -14.83 -10.26 -16.74
N ALA A 477 -15.65 -10.66 -15.79
CA ALA A 477 -16.63 -11.75 -15.99
C ALA A 477 -17.70 -11.43 -17.07
N ALA A 478 -18.01 -10.15 -17.28
CA ALA A 478 -18.99 -9.70 -18.28
C ALA A 478 -18.41 -9.42 -19.66
N LEU A 479 -17.07 -9.53 -19.85
CA LEU A 479 -16.42 -9.22 -21.12
C LEU A 479 -16.84 -10.26 -22.17
N ASP A 480 -17.63 -9.82 -23.14
CA ASP A 480 -18.19 -10.69 -24.20
C ASP A 480 -17.53 -10.46 -25.56
N THR A 481 -17.06 -9.23 -25.83
CA THR A 481 -16.42 -8.87 -27.09
C THR A 481 -15.16 -8.05 -26.90
N ILE A 482 -14.10 -8.41 -27.66
CA ILE A 482 -12.85 -7.66 -27.76
C ILE A 482 -12.15 -7.98 -29.09
N ASP A 483 -11.68 -6.97 -29.82
CA ASP A 483 -10.90 -7.19 -31.04
C ASP A 483 -9.44 -7.51 -30.73
N LEU A 484 -9.04 -8.75 -30.97
CA LEU A 484 -7.67 -9.25 -30.78
C LEU A 484 -6.93 -9.48 -32.09
N SER A 485 -7.46 -9.02 -33.23
CA SER A 485 -6.95 -9.32 -34.57
C SER A 485 -5.52 -8.84 -34.82
N GLN A 486 -5.07 -7.80 -34.12
CA GLN A 486 -3.72 -7.23 -34.22
C GLN A 486 -2.78 -7.69 -33.11
N VAL A 487 -3.27 -8.44 -32.14
CA VAL A 487 -2.50 -8.84 -30.96
C VAL A 487 -1.47 -9.91 -31.31
N SER A 488 -0.20 -9.62 -31.05
CA SER A 488 0.94 -10.51 -31.29
C SER A 488 1.36 -11.31 -30.06
N SER A 489 0.98 -10.85 -28.86
CA SER A 489 1.30 -11.55 -27.60
C SER A 489 0.22 -11.36 -26.55
N VAL A 490 -0.09 -12.44 -25.83
CA VAL A 490 -1.04 -12.48 -24.70
C VAL A 490 -0.29 -12.93 -23.44
N GLY A 491 -0.40 -12.17 -22.37
CA GLY A 491 0.26 -12.43 -21.08
C GLY A 491 -0.40 -13.53 -20.24
N ASN A 492 0.25 -13.89 -19.15
CA ASN A 492 -0.29 -14.85 -18.18
C ASN A 492 -1.57 -14.29 -17.53
N ASN A 493 -2.57 -15.16 -17.31
CA ASN A 493 -3.88 -14.81 -16.71
C ASN A 493 -4.61 -13.67 -17.44
N ALA A 494 -4.26 -13.34 -18.68
CA ALA A 494 -4.72 -12.12 -19.34
C ALA A 494 -6.25 -12.01 -19.42
N PHE A 495 -6.97 -13.10 -19.64
CA PHE A 495 -8.43 -13.20 -19.70
C PHE A 495 -8.97 -14.26 -18.73
N ARG A 496 -8.24 -14.57 -17.66
CA ARG A 496 -8.68 -15.53 -16.67
C ARG A 496 -10.04 -15.13 -16.09
N GLY A 497 -11.00 -16.04 -16.11
CA GLY A 497 -12.33 -15.78 -15.56
C GLY A 497 -13.21 -14.80 -16.38
N CYS A 498 -12.87 -14.53 -17.65
CA CYS A 498 -13.77 -13.81 -18.58
C CYS A 498 -14.93 -14.74 -18.99
N ALA A 499 -15.86 -14.93 -18.07
CA ALA A 499 -16.90 -15.96 -18.18
C ALA A 499 -17.88 -15.75 -19.34
N ALA A 500 -18.05 -14.51 -19.82
CA ALA A 500 -18.96 -14.18 -20.93
C ALA A 500 -18.27 -14.24 -22.31
N LEU A 501 -16.93 -14.34 -22.39
CA LEU A 501 -16.19 -14.32 -23.65
C LEU A 501 -16.52 -15.57 -24.49
N GLU A 502 -17.12 -15.36 -25.66
CA GLU A 502 -17.61 -16.44 -26.51
C GLU A 502 -16.59 -16.85 -27.61
N TYR A 503 -15.80 -15.92 -28.11
CA TYR A 503 -14.92 -16.12 -29.25
C TYR A 503 -13.55 -15.49 -29.02
N VAL A 504 -12.49 -16.22 -29.36
CA VAL A 504 -11.09 -15.73 -29.36
C VAL A 504 -10.51 -15.87 -30.76
N ASN A 505 -10.11 -14.73 -31.37
CA ASN A 505 -9.45 -14.70 -32.68
C ASN A 505 -8.12 -13.97 -32.57
N LEU A 506 -7.00 -14.71 -32.58
CA LEU A 506 -5.64 -14.25 -32.39
C LEU A 506 -4.74 -14.63 -33.59
N PRO A 507 -5.03 -14.13 -34.80
CA PRO A 507 -4.32 -14.57 -36.03
C PRO A 507 -2.86 -14.14 -36.06
N GLN A 508 -2.45 -13.18 -35.24
CA GLN A 508 -1.08 -12.67 -35.17
C GLN A 508 -0.30 -13.14 -33.93
N ALA A 509 -0.96 -13.74 -32.95
CA ALA A 509 -0.30 -14.10 -31.70
C ALA A 509 0.72 -15.22 -31.89
N ALA A 510 1.96 -14.94 -31.52
CA ALA A 510 3.04 -15.92 -31.47
C ALA A 510 3.18 -16.53 -30.07
N THR A 511 2.72 -15.83 -29.03
CA THR A 511 2.82 -16.27 -27.62
C THR A 511 1.49 -16.18 -26.90
N LEU A 512 1.21 -17.21 -26.12
CA LEU A 512 0.05 -17.33 -25.26
C LEU A 512 0.53 -17.64 -23.84
N GLY A 513 0.19 -16.80 -22.89
CA GLY A 513 0.60 -16.94 -21.47
C GLY A 513 -0.13 -18.08 -20.76
N ALA A 514 0.42 -18.54 -19.65
CA ALA A 514 -0.23 -19.51 -18.78
C ALA A 514 -1.56 -18.94 -18.23
N ASN A 515 -2.57 -19.80 -18.08
CA ASN A 515 -3.91 -19.44 -17.57
C ASN A 515 -4.60 -18.33 -18.39
N SER A 516 -4.17 -18.06 -19.62
CA SER A 516 -4.58 -16.86 -20.37
C SER A 516 -6.09 -16.78 -20.62
N PHE A 517 -6.79 -17.91 -20.79
CA PHE A 517 -8.25 -18.03 -20.92
C PHE A 517 -8.85 -19.02 -19.93
N GLU A 518 -8.17 -19.30 -18.84
CA GLU A 518 -8.68 -20.18 -17.79
C GLU A 518 -10.05 -19.70 -17.28
N GLY A 519 -11.02 -20.59 -17.21
CA GLY A 519 -12.36 -20.27 -16.70
C GLY A 519 -13.22 -19.40 -17.62
N CYS A 520 -12.86 -19.23 -18.90
CA CYS A 520 -13.73 -18.62 -19.91
C CYS A 520 -14.88 -19.58 -20.25
N SER A 521 -15.84 -19.70 -19.33
CA SER A 521 -16.86 -20.75 -19.36
C SER A 521 -17.85 -20.65 -20.52
N ALA A 522 -18.00 -19.48 -21.15
CA ALA A 522 -18.84 -19.29 -22.34
C ALA A 522 -18.07 -19.48 -23.65
N LEU A 523 -16.73 -19.63 -23.62
CA LEU A 523 -15.90 -19.70 -24.81
C LEU A 523 -16.28 -20.90 -25.67
N LYS A 524 -16.64 -20.67 -26.94
CA LYS A 524 -17.05 -21.67 -27.93
C LYS A 524 -15.93 -22.00 -28.92
N GLU A 525 -15.21 -20.98 -29.36
CA GLU A 525 -14.19 -21.13 -30.43
C GLU A 525 -12.93 -20.32 -30.11
N ALA A 526 -11.76 -20.94 -30.37
CA ALA A 526 -10.46 -20.27 -30.27
C ALA A 526 -9.61 -20.47 -31.53
N SER A 527 -9.17 -19.37 -32.14
CA SER A 527 -8.25 -19.38 -33.28
C SER A 527 -6.90 -18.78 -32.89
N ILE A 528 -5.86 -19.63 -32.84
CA ILE A 528 -4.48 -19.30 -32.44
C ILE A 528 -3.44 -19.91 -33.41
N PRO A 529 -3.56 -19.68 -34.72
CA PRO A 529 -2.87 -20.48 -35.76
C PRO A 529 -1.33 -20.38 -35.74
N LYS A 530 -0.75 -19.34 -35.13
CA LYS A 530 0.71 -19.10 -35.05
C LYS A 530 1.32 -19.46 -33.68
N VAL A 531 0.51 -19.82 -32.70
CA VAL A 531 1.02 -20.14 -31.36
C VAL A 531 1.70 -21.50 -31.39
N ALA A 532 3.00 -21.52 -31.12
CA ALA A 532 3.80 -22.75 -31.09
C ALA A 532 3.65 -23.54 -29.76
N LYS A 533 3.42 -22.83 -28.67
CA LYS A 533 3.19 -23.42 -27.34
C LYS A 533 1.85 -22.98 -26.78
N ILE A 534 0.92 -23.91 -26.60
CA ILE A 534 -0.28 -23.72 -25.80
C ILE A 534 0.13 -23.88 -24.34
N SER A 535 0.22 -22.77 -23.60
CA SER A 535 0.79 -22.75 -22.25
C SER A 535 -0.08 -23.51 -21.23
N ASN A 536 0.51 -23.75 -20.05
CA ASN A 536 -0.19 -24.44 -18.95
C ASN A 536 -1.50 -23.73 -18.59
N TYR A 537 -2.58 -24.49 -18.42
CA TYR A 537 -3.92 -24.01 -18.09
C TYR A 537 -4.53 -23.03 -19.09
N ALA A 538 -3.98 -22.88 -20.30
CA ALA A 538 -4.37 -21.82 -21.24
C ALA A 538 -5.88 -21.76 -21.49
N PHE A 539 -6.57 -22.89 -21.63
CA PHE A 539 -8.02 -23.03 -21.82
C PHE A 539 -8.67 -23.92 -20.76
N SER A 540 -8.04 -24.07 -19.61
CA SER A 540 -8.58 -24.88 -18.52
C SER A 540 -9.97 -24.37 -18.10
N ASN A 541 -10.92 -25.29 -17.88
CA ASN A 541 -12.30 -24.97 -17.50
C ASN A 541 -13.09 -24.12 -18.51
N CYS A 542 -12.73 -24.16 -19.81
CA CYS A 542 -13.55 -23.63 -20.89
C CYS A 542 -14.65 -24.64 -21.27
N GLY A 543 -15.63 -24.83 -20.39
CA GLY A 543 -16.59 -25.92 -20.48
C GLY A 543 -17.46 -25.94 -21.76
N LYS A 544 -17.63 -24.79 -22.45
CA LYS A 544 -18.38 -24.67 -23.71
C LYS A 544 -17.49 -24.66 -24.96
N LEU A 545 -16.18 -24.85 -24.84
CA LEU A 545 -15.26 -24.85 -25.96
C LEU A 545 -15.53 -26.06 -26.85
N VAL A 546 -15.90 -25.82 -28.11
CA VAL A 546 -16.20 -26.86 -29.13
C VAL A 546 -15.13 -26.98 -30.19
N SER A 547 -14.39 -25.89 -30.50
CA SER A 547 -13.35 -25.90 -31.52
C SER A 547 -12.15 -25.06 -31.18
N VAL A 548 -10.95 -25.57 -31.54
CA VAL A 548 -9.67 -24.88 -31.43
C VAL A 548 -8.87 -25.04 -32.72
N SER A 549 -8.48 -23.92 -33.31
CA SER A 549 -7.57 -23.91 -34.46
C SER A 549 -6.18 -23.49 -34.02
N ALA A 550 -5.20 -24.40 -33.95
CA ALA A 550 -3.83 -24.19 -33.46
C ALA A 550 -2.81 -24.94 -34.34
N ALA A 551 -2.77 -24.59 -35.62
CA ALA A 551 -2.01 -25.35 -36.61
C ALA A 551 -0.48 -25.38 -36.36
N ALA A 552 0.10 -24.37 -35.72
CA ALA A 552 1.54 -24.32 -35.43
C ALA A 552 1.90 -24.91 -34.05
N ALA A 553 0.93 -25.41 -33.27
CA ALA A 553 1.19 -25.85 -31.90
C ALA A 553 2.04 -27.13 -31.87
N THR A 554 3.24 -27.02 -31.29
CA THR A 554 4.18 -28.14 -31.09
C THR A 554 4.13 -28.67 -29.67
N GLU A 555 3.59 -27.90 -28.70
CA GLU A 555 3.45 -28.25 -27.29
C GLU A 555 2.08 -27.84 -26.77
N ALA A 556 1.38 -28.73 -26.10
CA ALA A 556 0.25 -28.42 -25.23
C ALA A 556 0.68 -28.67 -23.79
N GLY A 557 0.71 -27.62 -22.98
CA GLY A 557 1.22 -27.65 -21.61
C GLY A 557 0.32 -28.37 -20.63
N ASP A 558 0.72 -28.39 -19.37
CA ASP A 558 -0.04 -29.04 -18.31
C ASP A 558 -1.41 -28.38 -18.16
N PHE A 559 -2.47 -29.21 -18.06
CA PHE A 559 -3.85 -28.79 -17.91
C PHE A 559 -4.36 -27.83 -19.01
N ALA A 560 -3.71 -27.79 -20.19
CA ALA A 560 -4.00 -26.82 -21.23
C ALA A 560 -5.47 -26.74 -21.63
N PHE A 561 -6.19 -27.88 -21.70
CA PHE A 561 -7.62 -28.03 -22.01
C PHE A 561 -8.38 -28.79 -20.92
N PHE A 562 -7.86 -28.80 -19.69
CA PHE A 562 -8.51 -29.48 -18.58
C PHE A 562 -9.97 -29.01 -18.41
N GLY A 563 -10.92 -29.92 -18.32
CA GLY A 563 -12.33 -29.60 -18.10
C GLY A 563 -13.02 -28.93 -19.29
N CYS A 564 -12.48 -29.01 -20.52
CA CYS A 564 -13.18 -28.58 -21.74
C CYS A 564 -14.26 -29.60 -22.13
N ALA A 565 -15.34 -29.66 -21.36
CA ALA A 565 -16.35 -30.72 -21.44
C ALA A 565 -17.08 -30.82 -22.78
N SER A 566 -17.20 -29.70 -23.53
CA SER A 566 -17.90 -29.68 -24.84
C SER A 566 -16.99 -29.92 -26.05
N LEU A 567 -15.67 -30.08 -25.86
CA LEU A 567 -14.71 -30.29 -26.95
C LEU A 567 -14.92 -31.72 -27.52
N GLU A 568 -15.44 -31.81 -28.74
CA GLU A 568 -15.73 -33.11 -29.38
C GLU A 568 -14.56 -33.63 -30.22
N SER A 569 -13.81 -32.75 -30.86
CA SER A 569 -12.65 -33.09 -31.67
C SER A 569 -11.58 -31.99 -31.62
N ILE A 570 -10.29 -32.37 -31.79
CA ILE A 570 -9.19 -31.44 -31.94
C ILE A 570 -8.12 -31.99 -32.87
N SER A 571 -7.61 -31.13 -33.75
CA SER A 571 -6.49 -31.46 -34.65
C SER A 571 -5.30 -30.53 -34.37
N LEU A 572 -4.16 -31.13 -34.00
CA LEU A 572 -2.91 -30.48 -33.66
C LEU A 572 -1.77 -31.11 -34.50
N PRO A 573 -1.68 -30.81 -35.81
CA PRO A 573 -0.85 -31.55 -36.72
C PRO A 573 0.66 -31.50 -36.43
N GLU A 574 1.13 -30.46 -35.78
CA GLU A 574 2.54 -30.28 -35.43
C GLU A 574 2.85 -30.66 -33.94
N LEU A 575 1.86 -31.17 -33.19
CA LEU A 575 2.04 -31.45 -31.77
C LEU A 575 3.05 -32.56 -31.53
N LYS A 576 4.03 -32.30 -30.70
CA LYS A 576 5.10 -33.24 -30.28
C LYS A 576 4.94 -33.64 -28.81
N THR A 577 4.53 -32.70 -27.96
CA THR A 577 4.47 -32.93 -26.52
C THR A 577 3.10 -32.57 -25.97
N LEU A 578 2.51 -33.50 -25.23
CA LEU A 578 1.29 -33.33 -24.48
C LEU A 578 1.59 -33.33 -22.99
N GLY A 579 1.24 -32.26 -22.28
CA GLY A 579 1.49 -32.07 -20.86
C GLY A 579 0.59 -32.90 -19.93
N LYS A 580 0.89 -32.82 -18.66
CA LYS A 580 0.12 -33.46 -17.60
C LYS A 580 -1.34 -33.01 -17.63
N SER A 581 -2.29 -33.97 -17.56
CA SER A 581 -3.74 -33.70 -17.48
C SER A 581 -4.26 -32.76 -18.58
N ALA A 582 -3.58 -32.67 -19.72
CA ALA A 582 -3.86 -31.65 -20.74
C ALA A 582 -5.30 -31.71 -21.27
N PHE A 583 -5.91 -32.89 -21.39
CA PHE A 583 -7.31 -33.15 -21.80
C PHE A 583 -8.13 -33.86 -20.74
N ALA A 584 -7.64 -33.96 -19.51
CA ALA A 584 -8.45 -34.58 -18.44
C ALA A 584 -9.76 -33.81 -18.25
N GLY A 585 -10.87 -34.50 -18.06
CA GLY A 585 -12.19 -33.87 -17.96
C GLY A 585 -12.83 -33.43 -19.29
N CYS A 586 -12.23 -33.69 -20.45
CA CYS A 586 -12.82 -33.46 -21.78
C CYS A 586 -13.85 -34.59 -22.09
N SER A 587 -15.00 -34.57 -21.43
CA SER A 587 -15.98 -35.61 -21.42
C SER A 587 -16.70 -35.85 -22.74
N SER A 588 -16.53 -34.96 -23.75
CA SER A 588 -17.10 -35.14 -25.11
C SER A 588 -16.05 -35.46 -26.16
N LEU A 589 -14.75 -35.55 -25.84
CA LEU A 589 -13.65 -35.66 -26.81
C LEU A 589 -13.59 -37.08 -27.41
N LYS A 590 -14.06 -37.21 -28.66
CA LYS A 590 -14.13 -38.47 -29.42
C LYS A 590 -12.97 -38.61 -30.42
N GLU A 591 -12.42 -37.51 -30.93
CA GLU A 591 -11.39 -37.51 -31.94
C GLU A 591 -10.22 -36.60 -31.53
N PHE A 592 -9.00 -37.15 -31.50
CA PHE A 592 -7.76 -36.45 -31.25
C PHE A 592 -6.75 -36.77 -32.34
N VAL A 593 -6.37 -35.77 -33.13
CA VAL A 593 -5.46 -35.94 -34.27
C VAL A 593 -4.15 -35.20 -33.99
N ALA A 594 -3.06 -35.97 -33.81
CA ALA A 594 -1.74 -35.44 -33.53
C ALA A 594 -0.65 -36.39 -34.12
N PRO A 595 -0.44 -36.42 -35.45
CA PRO A 595 0.41 -37.43 -36.09
C PRO A 595 1.89 -37.34 -35.74
N ASN A 596 2.35 -36.18 -35.24
CA ASN A 596 3.74 -35.95 -34.83
C ASN A 596 3.97 -36.12 -33.31
N LEU A 597 2.97 -36.64 -32.58
CA LEU A 597 3.03 -36.78 -31.13
C LEU A 597 4.14 -37.77 -30.72
N SER A 598 5.04 -37.33 -29.85
CA SER A 598 6.16 -38.15 -29.35
C SER A 598 6.11 -38.40 -27.84
N SER A 599 5.42 -37.54 -27.07
CA SER A 599 5.34 -37.68 -25.61
C SER A 599 3.95 -37.34 -25.10
N ILE A 600 3.42 -38.19 -24.25
CA ILE A 600 2.13 -38.04 -23.56
C ILE A 600 2.42 -37.93 -22.05
N GLY A 601 2.02 -36.82 -21.43
CA GLY A 601 2.22 -36.56 -20.01
C GLY A 601 1.30 -37.35 -19.10
N ASP A 602 1.55 -37.32 -17.82
CA ASP A 602 0.75 -38.01 -16.81
C ASP A 602 -0.73 -37.58 -16.86
N TYR A 603 -1.66 -38.54 -16.74
CA TYR A 603 -3.11 -38.28 -16.71
C TYR A 603 -3.63 -37.50 -17.93
N ALA A 604 -2.93 -37.49 -19.06
CA ALA A 604 -3.20 -36.58 -20.18
C ALA A 604 -4.65 -36.58 -20.66
N PHE A 605 -5.33 -37.74 -20.66
CA PHE A 605 -6.72 -37.92 -21.08
C PHE A 605 -7.65 -38.45 -19.99
N CYS A 606 -7.19 -38.52 -18.76
CA CYS A 606 -7.94 -39.11 -17.66
C CYS A 606 -7.94 -38.23 -16.41
N GLU A 607 -9.08 -38.18 -15.77
CA GLU A 607 -9.23 -37.74 -14.38
C GLU A 607 -9.41 -38.96 -13.49
N VAL A 608 -8.59 -39.08 -12.46
CA VAL A 608 -8.70 -40.17 -11.48
C VAL A 608 -9.35 -39.63 -10.22
N SER A 609 -10.43 -40.27 -9.78
CA SER A 609 -11.13 -39.96 -8.54
C SER A 609 -11.28 -41.22 -7.69
N GLU A 610 -11.69 -41.12 -6.44
CA GLU A 610 -12.05 -42.23 -5.57
C GLU A 610 -13.56 -42.22 -5.37
N SER A 611 -14.17 -43.40 -5.46
CA SER A 611 -15.56 -43.59 -5.08
C SER A 611 -15.71 -43.64 -3.55
N GLU A 612 -16.94 -43.61 -3.05
CA GLU A 612 -17.24 -43.61 -1.61
C GLU A 612 -16.68 -44.85 -0.87
N ASP A 613 -16.46 -45.95 -1.57
CA ASP A 613 -15.88 -47.20 -1.03
C ASP A 613 -14.35 -47.28 -1.15
N GLY A 614 -13.69 -46.18 -1.61
CA GLY A 614 -12.24 -46.12 -1.79
C GLY A 614 -11.72 -46.76 -3.07
N THR A 615 -12.59 -47.12 -3.99
CA THR A 615 -12.20 -47.71 -5.30
C THR A 615 -11.80 -46.55 -6.25
N SER A 616 -10.70 -46.72 -6.99
CA SER A 616 -10.27 -45.72 -8.01
C SER A 616 -11.25 -45.76 -9.20
N VAL A 617 -11.69 -44.57 -9.61
CA VAL A 617 -12.53 -44.36 -10.79
C VAL A 617 -11.71 -43.60 -11.84
N TYR A 618 -11.65 -44.18 -13.03
CA TYR A 618 -10.87 -43.64 -14.16
C TYR A 618 -11.81 -43.01 -15.18
N ASN A 619 -11.94 -41.69 -15.14
CA ASN A 619 -12.79 -40.89 -16.02
C ASN A 619 -11.98 -40.46 -17.26
N GLY A 620 -11.78 -41.38 -18.19
CA GLY A 620 -11.07 -41.12 -19.45
C GLY A 620 -11.96 -40.40 -20.46
N CYS A 621 -11.33 -39.69 -21.41
CA CYS A 621 -12.02 -39.12 -22.57
C CYS A 621 -12.66 -40.24 -23.42
N PRO A 622 -13.82 -39.99 -24.07
CA PRO A 622 -14.50 -41.02 -24.91
C PRO A 622 -13.86 -41.15 -26.30
N LEU A 623 -12.52 -41.13 -26.39
CA LEU A 623 -11.78 -41.29 -27.63
C LEU A 623 -12.12 -42.65 -28.31
N THR A 624 -12.38 -42.59 -29.61
CA THR A 624 -12.66 -43.78 -30.42
C THR A 624 -11.43 -44.39 -31.08
N GLY A 625 -10.32 -43.66 -31.10
CA GLY A 625 -9.02 -44.09 -31.57
C GLY A 625 -7.92 -43.12 -31.14
N LEU A 626 -6.66 -43.57 -31.15
CA LEU A 626 -5.50 -42.79 -30.84
C LEU A 626 -4.31 -43.33 -31.65
N ASP A 627 -3.65 -42.45 -32.39
CA ASP A 627 -2.42 -42.77 -33.12
C ASP A 627 -1.20 -42.61 -32.25
N LEU A 628 -0.49 -43.70 -31.97
CA LEU A 628 0.76 -43.73 -31.19
C LEU A 628 2.01 -43.97 -32.03
N THR A 629 1.94 -43.92 -33.35
CA THR A 629 3.02 -44.34 -34.27
C THR A 629 4.38 -43.70 -33.95
N ASN A 630 4.40 -42.44 -33.53
CA ASN A 630 5.62 -41.70 -33.20
C ASN A 630 5.84 -41.51 -31.66
N VAL A 631 4.99 -42.15 -30.85
CA VAL A 631 5.06 -41.96 -29.39
C VAL A 631 6.17 -42.82 -28.78
N THR A 632 7.06 -42.16 -28.04
CA THR A 632 8.18 -42.79 -27.32
C THR A 632 7.98 -42.79 -25.80
N SER A 633 7.08 -41.96 -25.26
CA SER A 633 6.81 -41.88 -23.83
C SER A 633 5.33 -41.70 -23.54
N VAL A 634 4.80 -42.52 -22.66
CA VAL A 634 3.42 -42.48 -22.11
C VAL A 634 3.51 -42.34 -20.60
N GLY A 635 2.92 -41.27 -20.07
CA GLY A 635 2.97 -40.94 -18.65
C GLY A 635 2.07 -41.83 -17.79
N LYS A 636 2.15 -41.64 -16.49
CA LYS A 636 1.34 -42.33 -15.46
C LYS A 636 -0.14 -42.02 -15.68
N TYR A 637 -0.98 -43.09 -15.73
CA TYR A 637 -2.43 -43.03 -15.96
C TYR A 637 -2.84 -42.22 -17.21
N ALA A 638 -1.94 -42.04 -18.17
CA ALA A 638 -2.14 -41.13 -19.28
C ALA A 638 -3.32 -41.56 -20.20
N LEU A 639 -3.54 -42.83 -20.40
CA LEU A 639 -4.57 -43.45 -21.26
C LEU A 639 -5.58 -44.22 -20.42
N ALA A 640 -5.63 -43.98 -19.11
CA ALA A 640 -6.55 -44.67 -18.23
C ALA A 640 -8.02 -44.32 -18.58
N GLY A 641 -8.92 -45.25 -18.44
CA GLY A 641 -10.36 -45.05 -18.66
C GLY A 641 -10.79 -44.80 -20.11
N LEU A 642 -9.92 -44.94 -21.14
CA LEU A 642 -10.28 -44.76 -22.55
C LEU A 642 -11.05 -45.96 -23.10
N THR A 643 -12.21 -46.23 -22.54
CA THR A 643 -13.01 -47.47 -22.79
C THR A 643 -13.65 -47.55 -24.16
N GLN A 644 -13.69 -46.49 -24.95
CA GLN A 644 -14.27 -46.47 -26.29
C GLN A 644 -13.29 -46.93 -27.38
N ILE A 645 -11.97 -46.93 -27.13
CA ILE A 645 -10.95 -47.46 -28.03
C ILE A 645 -11.07 -49.02 -27.98
N LYS A 646 -11.33 -49.65 -29.09
CA LYS A 646 -11.47 -51.13 -29.14
C LYS A 646 -10.15 -51.82 -29.36
N GLU A 647 -9.26 -51.23 -30.16
CA GLU A 647 -7.93 -51.72 -30.43
C GLU A 647 -6.92 -50.60 -30.45
N LEU A 648 -5.79 -50.77 -29.76
CA LEU A 648 -4.68 -49.81 -29.72
C LEU A 648 -3.39 -50.53 -30.07
N VAL A 649 -2.61 -49.92 -30.99
CA VAL A 649 -1.26 -50.40 -31.34
C VAL A 649 -0.24 -49.53 -30.59
N ILE A 650 0.65 -50.19 -29.82
CA ILE A 650 1.80 -49.54 -29.19
C ILE A 650 3.04 -49.85 -30.06
N PRO A 651 3.73 -48.82 -30.60
CA PRO A 651 4.85 -49.04 -31.49
C PRO A 651 6.08 -49.59 -30.76
N SER A 652 6.98 -50.23 -31.45
CA SER A 652 8.26 -50.69 -30.93
C SER A 652 9.18 -49.57 -30.44
N GLY A 653 8.90 -48.33 -30.83
CA GLY A 653 9.60 -47.14 -30.34
C GLY A 653 9.13 -46.64 -28.95
N ALA A 654 8.12 -47.21 -28.36
CA ALA A 654 7.66 -46.81 -27.03
C ALA A 654 8.67 -47.23 -25.94
N MET A 655 9.56 -46.31 -25.57
CA MET A 655 10.68 -46.54 -24.64
C MET A 655 10.23 -46.52 -23.18
N SER A 656 9.15 -45.79 -22.85
CA SER A 656 8.65 -45.72 -21.49
C SER A 656 7.11 -45.70 -21.45
N VAL A 657 6.54 -46.52 -20.57
CA VAL A 657 5.12 -46.48 -20.22
C VAL A 657 4.99 -46.43 -18.69
N GLY A 658 4.28 -45.42 -18.19
CA GLY A 658 4.14 -45.15 -16.78
C GLY A 658 3.15 -46.06 -16.07
N GLU A 659 3.19 -46.05 -14.74
CA GLU A 659 2.30 -46.80 -13.86
C GLU A 659 0.82 -46.55 -14.22
N GLY A 660 0.01 -47.62 -14.32
CA GLY A 660 -1.43 -47.52 -14.57
C GLY A 660 -1.80 -46.85 -15.90
N ALA A 661 -0.90 -46.78 -16.87
CA ALA A 661 -1.14 -46.05 -18.11
C ALA A 661 -2.45 -46.46 -18.80
N PHE A 662 -2.89 -47.70 -18.65
CA PHE A 662 -4.13 -48.30 -19.23
C PHE A 662 -5.13 -48.74 -18.14
N ALA A 663 -5.04 -48.16 -16.94
CA ALA A 663 -5.96 -48.51 -15.86
C ALA A 663 -7.45 -48.31 -16.29
N GLY A 664 -8.35 -49.16 -15.82
CA GLY A 664 -9.75 -49.11 -16.18
C GLY A 664 -10.12 -49.66 -17.57
N TRP A 665 -9.15 -50.14 -18.37
CA TRP A 665 -9.43 -50.85 -19.61
C TRP A 665 -10.06 -52.20 -19.32
N THR A 666 -11.06 -52.62 -20.15
CA THR A 666 -11.92 -53.80 -19.92
C THR A 666 -11.54 -54.96 -20.85
N GLU A 667 -12.15 -56.12 -20.66
CA GLU A 667 -11.94 -57.29 -21.49
C GLU A 667 -12.42 -57.13 -22.95
N GLU A 668 -13.17 -56.07 -23.26
CA GLU A 668 -13.63 -55.75 -24.62
C GLU A 668 -12.55 -55.06 -25.47
N GLN A 669 -11.40 -54.74 -24.88
CA GLN A 669 -10.35 -53.96 -25.51
C GLN A 669 -9.09 -54.79 -25.77
N VAL A 670 -8.41 -54.47 -26.86
CA VAL A 670 -7.18 -55.12 -27.28
C VAL A 670 -6.02 -54.14 -27.35
N ILE A 671 -4.89 -54.51 -26.78
CA ILE A 671 -3.64 -53.81 -26.93
C ILE A 671 -2.66 -54.68 -27.71
N ARG A 672 -2.22 -54.21 -28.88
CA ARG A 672 -1.15 -54.84 -29.65
C ARG A 672 0.16 -54.11 -29.41
N ILE A 673 1.18 -54.84 -28.99
CA ILE A 673 2.50 -54.27 -28.65
C ILE A 673 3.48 -54.79 -29.70
N ASP A 674 4.06 -53.88 -30.49
CA ASP A 674 4.96 -54.21 -31.60
C ASP A 674 6.42 -54.47 -31.12
N MET A 675 6.56 -55.12 -29.94
CA MET A 675 7.81 -55.63 -29.39
C MET A 675 7.55 -56.92 -28.64
N SER A 676 8.60 -57.72 -28.32
CA SER A 676 8.49 -58.88 -27.51
C SER A 676 8.24 -58.52 -26.01
N GLU A 677 7.67 -59.43 -25.25
CA GLU A 677 7.48 -59.20 -23.79
C GLU A 677 8.84 -59.13 -23.08
N GLU A 678 9.86 -59.83 -23.57
CA GLU A 678 11.21 -59.85 -22.98
C GLU A 678 11.97 -58.55 -23.21
N ASP A 679 11.68 -57.79 -24.28
CA ASP A 679 12.27 -56.51 -24.63
C ASP A 679 11.58 -55.31 -23.94
N CYS A 680 10.51 -55.57 -23.22
CA CYS A 680 9.70 -54.54 -22.57
C CYS A 680 10.27 -54.19 -21.19
N ASP A 681 10.91 -53.03 -21.06
CA ASP A 681 11.45 -52.47 -19.82
C ASP A 681 10.61 -51.28 -19.33
N TRP A 682 9.28 -51.45 -19.25
CA TRP A 682 8.39 -50.41 -18.79
C TRP A 682 8.29 -50.34 -17.26
N THR A 683 7.78 -49.24 -16.73
CA THR A 683 7.61 -49.03 -15.29
C THR A 683 6.78 -50.16 -14.66
N GLU A 684 7.22 -50.69 -13.53
CA GLU A 684 6.43 -51.70 -12.77
C GLU A 684 5.00 -51.20 -12.51
N GLY A 685 3.99 -52.04 -12.80
CA GLY A 685 2.60 -51.66 -12.66
C GLY A 685 2.02 -50.83 -13.81
N TRP A 686 2.67 -50.75 -14.96
CA TRP A 686 2.13 -50.05 -16.15
C TRP A 686 0.74 -50.54 -16.54
N ASN A 687 0.43 -51.81 -16.28
CA ASN A 687 -0.85 -52.52 -16.54
C ASN A 687 -1.73 -52.63 -15.27
N ARG A 688 -1.46 -51.86 -14.23
CA ARG A 688 -2.26 -51.87 -12.99
C ARG A 688 -3.75 -51.57 -13.32
N ASP A 689 -4.68 -52.32 -12.70
CA ASP A 689 -6.14 -52.17 -12.85
C ASP A 689 -6.63 -52.26 -14.30
N MET A 690 -5.91 -52.97 -15.16
CA MET A 690 -6.22 -53.21 -16.56
C MET A 690 -6.73 -54.64 -16.73
N LYS A 691 -7.77 -54.85 -17.60
CA LYS A 691 -8.30 -56.15 -17.97
C LYS A 691 -8.27 -56.41 -19.49
N ALA A 692 -7.70 -55.48 -20.27
CA ALA A 692 -7.59 -55.61 -21.72
C ALA A 692 -6.72 -56.79 -22.13
N THR A 693 -7.06 -57.41 -23.28
CA THR A 693 -6.25 -58.48 -23.87
C THR A 693 -4.99 -57.91 -24.51
N ILE A 694 -3.83 -58.49 -24.19
CA ILE A 694 -2.53 -58.05 -24.72
C ILE A 694 -2.05 -59.05 -25.76
N TYR A 695 -1.62 -58.54 -26.91
CA TYR A 695 -0.91 -59.31 -27.92
C TYR A 695 0.48 -58.73 -28.13
N TRP A 696 1.51 -59.51 -27.80
CA TRP A 696 2.91 -59.18 -28.01
C TRP A 696 3.34 -59.64 -29.43
N LYS A 697 4.29 -58.95 -30.05
CA LYS A 697 4.90 -59.40 -31.29
C LYS A 697 5.67 -60.69 -31.01
N SER A 698 5.32 -61.77 -31.72
CA SER A 698 6.01 -63.05 -31.60
C SER A 698 7.26 -63.09 -32.53
N ALA A 699 8.36 -63.71 -32.04
CA ALA A 699 9.60 -63.85 -32.80
C ALA A 699 9.47 -64.61 -34.16
N GLU A 700 8.30 -65.25 -34.43
CA GLU A 700 8.07 -66.02 -35.65
C GLU A 700 7.60 -65.19 -36.84
N THR A 701 7.26 -63.90 -36.70
CA THR A 701 6.73 -63.07 -37.81
C THR A 701 7.82 -62.35 -38.64
N GLU A 702 9.10 -62.46 -38.30
CA GLU A 702 10.19 -61.86 -39.11
C GLU A 702 10.68 -62.75 -40.30
N ALA A 703 10.14 -63.96 -40.44
CA ALA A 703 10.57 -64.86 -41.49
C ALA A 703 9.74 -64.83 -42.79
N GLU A 704 8.66 -64.02 -42.83
CA GLU A 704 7.75 -63.92 -44.02
C GLU A 704 7.52 -62.49 -44.53
N ALA A 705 8.42 -61.55 -44.31
CA ALA A 705 8.31 -60.19 -44.89
C ALA A 705 9.43 -59.88 -45.93
#